data_16b191f0eb189375fdc6fed2a2bd30d1
#
_entry.id   16b191f0eb189375fdc6fed2a2bd30d1
#
_cell.length_a   1.000
_cell.length_b   1.000
_cell.length_c   1.000
_cell.angle_alpha   90.00
_cell.angle_beta   90.00
_cell.angle_gamma   90.00
#
_symmetry.space_group_name_H-M   'P 1'
#
loop_
_entity.id
_entity.type
_entity.pdbx_description
1 polymer ?
#
loop_
_entity_poly.entity_id
_entity_poly.type
_entity_poly.pdbx_seq_one_letter_code
_entity_poly.pdbx_strand_id
1 'polypeptide(L)'
;MAPLTWGAEASLEEVIVTARQRAESSQDIPMTIDTVSGEDIQKQGITTLQDFSRFVSGLNVTTTAAGQNTIVFRGVSDGGGFLVDPTAAIYLDEQAMSMTSMAPDIYPVDIARIEALSGPQSTLFGASSQTGTIRVITNKPDASGDEVSGNIGIGLSSVKDGDAGHDFDATVNIPIIEDKFSIRLSGFSAEDGGFIDSVQGNTVVDPSSGAGGLKSNLNSAYPHLDTVEDNINSVEWSGGRVSARWLISDDWSSTLSHNYQKIEANGFNDYDPNVGDLETIKFYDEFRNDEWEQTSLVIDGDLGFAQLTVAASYYDRETLYQHDTQSYAAYFMYTIGVYAGYATYDFGADPVGYLTNDQVNTSKTIEVRLTNSTDKLSWTAGMFFMDSDEHWDFYSYTDDYGDSPAYAAWSAYAAYDNVTISPDAAWWYSGQSTTREDKAIFGEMDINLSERLSLLVGGRWYEVDRNIEYMVEKPSGYTNLSTPPRDALDDGFTPKVGLQYDLTDNMMVWGVYSEGYRVGGTNRGRGIPTLPVNYESDIIENMELGLKSTWMDDTVQVNATFYDMVWKDMQLEVTDPSFAIGQPWQAVVANLGDATVTGMDISITAVLNENMQMGFSLTRIFDAYVNTPESIPDDRFDGGQASLGLDPKSDLPMFADTSYSFYIEYSDQLSFLGGGEGYARLQHSFEGTSLNQLGDGDPAPQQENGDYRLTDLIMGYDMGDWKAQLSLNNISDERGVTYRDSSDFDPFYGRNSDNIVRPRNYNFSIRRFF
;
A
#
# COMPACT_ATOMS: atom_id res chain seq x y z
N MET A 1 24.11 -42.61 -37.36
CA MET A 1 23.64 -41.23 -37.33
C MET A 1 22.28 -41.29 -36.68
N ALA A 2 22.20 -40.96 -35.40
CA ALA A 2 20.92 -40.75 -34.72
C ALA A 2 20.38 -39.39 -35.17
N PRO A 3 19.06 -39.25 -35.37
CA PRO A 3 18.49 -37.94 -35.64
C PRO A 3 18.70 -37.05 -34.42
N LEU A 4 19.26 -35.86 -34.63
CA LEU A 4 19.21 -34.77 -33.68
C LEU A 4 17.72 -34.50 -33.45
N THR A 5 17.20 -34.84 -32.28
CA THR A 5 15.95 -34.29 -31.77
C THR A 5 16.21 -32.80 -31.56
N TRP A 6 15.57 -31.97 -32.35
CA TRP A 6 15.48 -30.55 -32.09
C TRP A 6 14.86 -30.42 -30.70
N GLY A 7 15.54 -29.74 -29.79
CA GLY A 7 14.97 -29.42 -28.48
C GLY A 7 13.63 -28.69 -28.63
N ALA A 8 12.80 -28.76 -27.64
CA ALA A 8 11.58 -27.98 -27.57
C ALA A 8 11.93 -26.52 -27.83
N GLU A 9 11.27 -25.86 -28.77
CA GLU A 9 11.45 -24.45 -29.03
C GLU A 9 11.13 -23.71 -27.72
N ALA A 10 12.06 -22.87 -27.24
CA ALA A 10 11.85 -22.07 -26.05
C ALA A 10 10.74 -21.06 -26.36
N SER A 11 9.61 -21.20 -25.70
CA SER A 11 8.45 -20.30 -25.79
C SER A 11 8.16 -19.72 -24.42
N LEU A 12 7.48 -18.58 -24.39
CA LEU A 12 6.96 -18.03 -23.16
C LEU A 12 5.89 -18.96 -22.57
N GLU A 13 5.90 -19.10 -21.25
CA GLU A 13 4.86 -19.84 -20.55
C GLU A 13 3.55 -19.05 -20.53
N GLU A 14 2.44 -19.76 -20.72
CA GLU A 14 1.11 -19.15 -20.58
C GLU A 14 0.83 -18.82 -19.10
N VAL A 15 0.53 -17.57 -18.81
CA VAL A 15 0.21 -17.10 -17.46
C VAL A 15 -1.30 -17.13 -17.24
N ILE A 16 -1.74 -18.06 -16.39
CA ILE A 16 -3.15 -18.15 -15.98
C ILE A 16 -3.39 -17.26 -14.75
N VAL A 17 -4.37 -16.39 -14.86
CA VAL A 17 -4.78 -15.44 -13.83
C VAL A 17 -6.22 -15.67 -13.41
N THR A 18 -6.60 -15.11 -12.26
CA THR A 18 -7.98 -15.13 -11.76
C THR A 18 -8.56 -13.72 -11.58
N ALA A 19 -8.05 -12.78 -12.35
CA ALA A 19 -8.38 -11.37 -12.27
C ALA A 19 -9.87 -11.03 -12.45
N ARG A 20 -10.60 -11.84 -13.20
CA ARG A 20 -12.06 -11.68 -13.40
C ARG A 20 -12.87 -12.75 -12.64
N GLN A 21 -12.33 -13.23 -11.52
CA GLN A 21 -12.96 -14.26 -10.67
C GLN A 21 -13.18 -15.61 -11.39
N ARG A 22 -12.41 -15.85 -12.46
CA ARG A 22 -12.35 -17.10 -13.23
C ARG A 22 -10.95 -17.29 -13.82
N ALA A 23 -10.53 -18.55 -14.02
CA ALA A 23 -9.22 -18.85 -14.57
C ALA A 23 -9.20 -18.56 -16.09
N GLU A 24 -8.33 -17.64 -16.52
CA GLU A 24 -8.18 -17.20 -17.91
C GLU A 24 -6.71 -16.93 -18.22
N SER A 25 -6.32 -17.03 -19.49
CA SER A 25 -5.00 -16.58 -19.92
C SER A 25 -4.88 -15.05 -19.77
N SER A 26 -3.77 -14.56 -19.20
CA SER A 26 -3.53 -13.14 -19.06
C SER A 26 -3.53 -12.41 -20.41
N GLN A 27 -3.22 -13.09 -21.51
CA GLN A 27 -3.22 -12.55 -22.87
C GLN A 27 -4.61 -12.42 -23.48
N ASP A 28 -5.60 -13.17 -22.99
CA ASP A 28 -6.96 -13.18 -23.53
C ASP A 28 -7.88 -12.14 -22.83
N ILE A 29 -7.40 -11.49 -21.78
CA ILE A 29 -8.21 -10.56 -20.97
C ILE A 29 -7.97 -9.11 -21.44
N PRO A 30 -9.06 -8.34 -21.77
CA PRO A 30 -8.96 -6.95 -22.24
C PRO A 30 -8.71 -5.97 -21.07
N MET A 31 -7.58 -6.09 -20.41
CA MET A 31 -7.13 -5.20 -19.34
C MET A 31 -5.61 -5.35 -19.10
N THR A 32 -5.01 -4.36 -18.45
CA THR A 32 -3.60 -4.43 -18.03
C THR A 32 -3.48 -5.27 -16.76
N ILE A 33 -2.67 -6.33 -16.83
CA ILE A 33 -2.39 -7.25 -15.72
C ILE A 33 -0.91 -7.57 -15.73
N ASP A 34 -0.27 -7.33 -14.61
CA ASP A 34 1.09 -7.81 -14.34
C ASP A 34 1.02 -8.92 -13.30
N THR A 35 1.77 -9.98 -13.52
CA THR A 35 1.78 -11.15 -12.64
C THR A 35 3.19 -11.58 -12.34
N VAL A 36 3.49 -11.80 -11.07
CA VAL A 36 4.77 -12.35 -10.61
C VAL A 36 4.50 -13.68 -9.92
N SER A 37 5.08 -14.76 -10.44
CA SER A 37 4.94 -16.09 -9.86
C SER A 37 5.68 -16.22 -8.53
N GLY A 38 5.31 -17.20 -7.69
CA GLY A 38 6.02 -17.49 -6.44
C GLY A 38 7.50 -17.84 -6.67
N GLU A 39 7.84 -18.43 -7.80
CA GLU A 39 9.25 -18.68 -8.19
C GLU A 39 9.96 -17.38 -8.55
N ASP A 40 9.32 -16.50 -9.31
CA ASP A 40 9.87 -15.19 -9.67
C ASP A 40 10.02 -14.26 -8.46
N ILE A 41 9.08 -14.30 -7.50
CA ILE A 41 9.20 -13.59 -6.23
C ILE A 41 10.53 -13.96 -5.54
N GLN A 42 10.82 -15.26 -5.44
CA GLN A 42 12.08 -15.74 -4.85
C GLN A 42 13.29 -15.35 -5.70
N LYS A 43 13.23 -15.56 -7.03
CA LYS A 43 14.33 -15.21 -7.94
C LYS A 43 14.66 -13.72 -7.92
N GLN A 44 13.63 -12.86 -7.83
CA GLN A 44 13.81 -11.41 -7.83
C GLN A 44 14.17 -10.84 -6.46
N GLY A 45 14.06 -11.65 -5.40
CA GLY A 45 14.31 -11.21 -4.02
C GLY A 45 13.27 -10.22 -3.51
N ILE A 46 12.02 -10.37 -3.95
CA ILE A 46 10.90 -9.53 -3.51
C ILE A 46 10.50 -9.96 -2.10
N THR A 47 10.55 -9.05 -1.14
CA THR A 47 10.15 -9.28 0.25
C THR A 47 9.05 -8.34 0.72
N THR A 48 8.88 -7.19 0.06
CA THR A 48 7.90 -6.16 0.40
C THR A 48 7.04 -5.79 -0.82
N LEU A 49 5.93 -5.08 -0.58
CA LEU A 49 5.13 -4.48 -1.66
C LEU A 49 5.93 -3.44 -2.46
N GLN A 50 6.83 -2.71 -1.82
CA GLN A 50 7.70 -1.75 -2.49
C GLN A 50 8.67 -2.44 -3.47
N ASP A 51 9.24 -3.59 -3.10
CA ASP A 51 10.06 -4.38 -4.04
C ASP A 51 9.24 -4.86 -5.23
N PHE A 52 8.01 -5.33 -4.98
CA PHE A 52 7.10 -5.78 -6.03
C PHE A 52 6.76 -4.67 -7.02
N SER A 53 6.49 -3.45 -6.54
CA SER A 53 6.09 -2.32 -7.39
C SER A 53 7.13 -1.95 -8.44
N ARG A 54 8.42 -2.17 -8.19
CA ARG A 54 9.53 -1.88 -9.11
C ARG A 54 9.43 -2.59 -10.46
N PHE A 55 8.68 -3.69 -10.54
CA PHE A 55 8.58 -4.54 -11.73
C PHE A 55 7.19 -4.57 -12.34
N VAL A 56 6.27 -3.77 -11.81
CA VAL A 56 4.88 -3.65 -12.25
C VAL A 56 4.66 -2.31 -12.93
N SER A 57 4.11 -2.33 -14.15
CA SER A 57 3.81 -1.10 -14.89
C SER A 57 2.75 -0.26 -14.17
N GLY A 58 3.03 1.03 -13.97
CA GLY A 58 2.08 1.99 -13.42
C GLY A 58 1.76 1.83 -11.94
N LEU A 59 2.50 0.98 -11.22
CA LEU A 59 2.35 0.81 -9.79
C LEU A 59 3.49 1.52 -9.05
N ASN A 60 3.14 2.40 -8.12
CA ASN A 60 4.05 2.93 -7.11
C ASN A 60 3.56 2.53 -5.72
N VAL A 61 4.48 2.15 -4.85
CA VAL A 61 4.21 1.88 -3.44
C VAL A 61 5.16 2.73 -2.59
N THR A 62 4.61 3.62 -1.81
CA THR A 62 5.34 4.42 -0.84
C THR A 62 5.21 3.77 0.53
N THR A 63 6.34 3.44 1.14
CA THR A 63 6.42 2.83 2.47
C THR A 63 7.10 3.80 3.43
N THR A 64 6.40 4.29 4.44
CA THR A 64 6.95 5.18 5.47
C THR A 64 7.47 4.37 6.68
N ALA A 65 6.85 3.24 6.94
CA ALA A 65 7.34 2.22 7.90
C ALA A 65 6.88 0.84 7.44
N ALA A 66 7.46 -0.22 7.95
CA ALA A 66 7.02 -1.58 7.67
C ALA A 66 5.53 -1.76 8.05
N GLY A 67 4.73 -2.31 7.15
CA GLY A 67 3.28 -2.43 7.31
C GLY A 67 2.48 -1.12 7.07
N GLN A 68 3.14 -0.06 6.58
CA GLN A 68 2.53 1.24 6.31
C GLN A 68 2.74 1.63 4.85
N ASN A 69 1.86 1.17 3.99
CA ASN A 69 2.00 1.34 2.55
C ASN A 69 0.87 2.17 1.95
N THR A 70 1.23 3.12 1.09
CA THR A 70 0.32 3.82 0.18
C THR A 70 0.52 3.27 -1.22
N ILE A 71 -0.55 2.74 -1.80
CA ILE A 71 -0.53 2.10 -3.13
C ILE A 71 -1.12 3.07 -4.15
N VAL A 72 -0.36 3.40 -5.18
CA VAL A 72 -0.75 4.33 -6.23
C VAL A 72 -0.66 3.65 -7.59
N PHE A 73 -1.79 3.50 -8.28
CA PHE A 73 -1.82 3.05 -9.67
C PHE A 73 -1.92 4.23 -10.62
N ARG A 74 -1.09 4.24 -11.67
CA ARG A 74 -1.14 5.20 -12.79
C ARG A 74 -1.17 6.67 -12.35
N GLY A 75 -0.54 6.99 -11.24
CA GLY A 75 -0.45 8.35 -10.73
C GLY A 75 -1.72 8.93 -10.11
N VAL A 76 -2.71 8.11 -9.85
CA VAL A 76 -3.95 8.56 -9.18
C VAL A 76 -3.76 8.52 -7.68
N SER A 77 -3.40 9.66 -7.10
CA SER A 77 -3.12 9.80 -5.66
C SER A 77 -3.75 11.08 -5.11
N ASP A 78 -4.30 10.98 -3.91
CA ASP A 78 -4.78 12.11 -3.10
C ASP A 78 -3.74 12.64 -2.11
N GLY A 79 -2.53 12.08 -2.13
CA GLY A 79 -1.47 12.42 -1.19
C GLY A 79 -1.43 11.56 0.07
N GLY A 80 -2.26 10.52 0.17
CA GLY A 80 -2.24 9.57 1.30
C GLY A 80 -2.90 10.11 2.57
N GLY A 81 -4.06 10.78 2.44
CA GLY A 81 -4.80 11.33 3.57
C GLY A 81 -5.22 10.26 4.60
N PHE A 82 -5.19 10.61 5.89
CA PHE A 82 -5.55 9.70 6.99
C PHE A 82 -7.05 9.48 7.17
N LEU A 83 -7.88 10.34 6.61
CA LEU A 83 -9.33 10.35 6.83
C LEU A 83 -10.14 9.75 5.69
N VAL A 84 -9.47 9.35 4.62
CA VAL A 84 -10.09 8.82 3.41
C VAL A 84 -9.75 7.34 3.21
N ASP A 85 -10.63 6.62 2.54
CA ASP A 85 -10.35 5.25 2.11
C ASP A 85 -9.26 5.23 1.04
N PRO A 86 -8.43 4.16 0.94
CA PRO A 86 -7.41 4.05 -0.11
C PRO A 86 -8.05 3.96 -1.50
N THR A 87 -7.34 4.46 -2.52
CA THR A 87 -7.77 4.39 -3.92
C THR A 87 -7.50 3.03 -4.57
N ALA A 88 -6.60 2.23 -3.99
CA ALA A 88 -6.22 0.90 -4.47
C ALA A 88 -6.40 -0.16 -3.38
N ALA A 89 -6.86 -1.34 -3.77
CA ALA A 89 -7.10 -2.45 -2.84
C ALA A 89 -5.97 -3.48 -2.85
N ILE A 90 -5.75 -4.11 -1.69
CA ILE A 90 -4.95 -5.33 -1.56
C ILE A 90 -5.84 -6.49 -1.08
N TYR A 91 -5.67 -7.64 -1.69
CA TYR A 91 -6.39 -8.87 -1.37
C TYR A 91 -5.42 -9.99 -1.02
N LEU A 92 -5.72 -10.74 0.03
CA LEU A 92 -5.12 -12.04 0.31
C LEU A 92 -6.15 -13.12 0.01
N ASP A 93 -5.89 -13.89 -1.05
CA ASP A 93 -6.84 -14.83 -1.64
C ASP A 93 -8.19 -14.11 -1.97
N GLU A 94 -9.28 -14.45 -1.27
CA GLU A 94 -10.61 -13.88 -1.50
C GLU A 94 -10.97 -12.72 -0.54
N GLN A 95 -10.09 -12.33 0.37
CA GLN A 95 -10.33 -11.30 1.39
C GLN A 95 -9.65 -9.98 1.04
N ALA A 96 -10.41 -8.90 1.02
CA ALA A 96 -9.86 -7.56 1.01
C ALA A 96 -9.20 -7.24 2.36
N MET A 97 -7.97 -6.73 2.31
CA MET A 97 -7.19 -6.34 3.49
C MET A 97 -6.97 -4.83 3.60
N SER A 98 -7.44 -4.06 2.60
CA SER A 98 -7.39 -2.59 2.64
C SER A 98 -8.46 -2.09 3.61
N MET A 99 -8.02 -1.30 4.55
CA MET A 99 -8.85 -0.58 5.51
C MET A 99 -8.51 0.91 5.38
N THR A 100 -9.21 1.77 6.09
CA THR A 100 -8.91 3.21 6.08
C THR A 100 -7.43 3.43 6.39
N SER A 101 -6.80 4.29 5.65
CA SER A 101 -5.47 4.82 5.71
C SER A 101 -4.32 3.98 5.14
N MET A 102 -4.16 2.67 5.38
CA MET A 102 -2.87 2.03 5.03
C MET A 102 -2.99 0.54 4.71
N ALA A 103 -2.36 0.13 3.60
CA ALA A 103 -2.27 -1.28 3.23
C ALA A 103 -1.21 -2.02 4.06
N PRO A 104 -1.49 -3.23 4.56
CA PRO A 104 -0.49 -4.06 5.23
C PRO A 104 0.53 -4.60 4.24
N ASP A 105 1.73 -4.90 4.70
CA ASP A 105 2.63 -5.80 3.99
C ASP A 105 2.20 -7.25 4.24
N ILE A 106 2.42 -8.10 3.23
CA ILE A 106 2.21 -9.54 3.30
C ILE A 106 3.55 -10.21 2.98
N TYR A 107 4.18 -10.83 3.97
CA TYR A 107 5.48 -11.50 3.77
C TYR A 107 5.33 -12.69 2.80
N PRO A 108 6.10 -12.75 1.70
CA PRO A 108 5.77 -13.59 0.55
C PRO A 108 6.24 -15.04 0.70
N VAL A 109 5.86 -15.71 1.78
CA VAL A 109 6.13 -17.14 1.99
C VAL A 109 4.98 -18.01 1.49
N ASP A 110 5.32 -18.99 0.67
CA ASP A 110 4.37 -19.95 0.10
C ASP A 110 3.25 -19.31 -0.70
N ILE A 111 3.61 -18.27 -1.46
CA ILE A 111 2.74 -17.57 -2.39
C ILE A 111 2.77 -18.27 -3.75
N ALA A 112 1.61 -18.45 -4.37
CA ALA A 112 1.50 -18.99 -5.72
C ALA A 112 1.85 -17.92 -6.75
N ARG A 113 1.32 -16.70 -6.57
CA ARG A 113 1.59 -15.53 -7.40
C ARG A 113 1.02 -14.25 -6.77
N ILE A 114 1.49 -13.12 -7.26
CA ILE A 114 0.89 -11.80 -7.02
C ILE A 114 0.39 -11.28 -8.37
N GLU A 115 -0.87 -10.82 -8.42
CA GLU A 115 -1.49 -10.20 -9.59
C GLU A 115 -1.70 -8.72 -9.30
N ALA A 116 -1.23 -7.81 -10.17
CA ALA A 116 -1.52 -6.39 -10.14
C ALA A 116 -2.46 -6.04 -11.30
N LEU A 117 -3.65 -5.58 -10.98
CA LEU A 117 -4.72 -5.23 -11.90
C LEU A 117 -4.80 -3.72 -11.99
N SER A 118 -4.30 -3.13 -13.07
CA SER A 118 -4.29 -1.68 -13.27
C SER A 118 -5.62 -1.18 -13.84
N GLY A 119 -6.02 0.03 -13.42
CA GLY A 119 -7.30 0.64 -13.78
C GLY A 119 -8.45 0.19 -12.87
N PRO A 120 -9.64 0.83 -12.98
CA PRO A 120 -10.78 0.56 -12.10
C PRO A 120 -11.24 -0.89 -12.10
N GLN A 121 -11.26 -1.51 -10.93
CA GLN A 121 -11.70 -2.89 -10.71
C GLN A 121 -12.96 -2.97 -9.82
N SER A 122 -13.58 -1.84 -9.51
CA SER A 122 -14.71 -1.79 -8.57
C SER A 122 -15.90 -2.65 -8.98
N THR A 123 -16.08 -2.98 -10.26
CA THR A 123 -17.14 -3.88 -10.72
C THR A 123 -17.10 -5.23 -10.01
N LEU A 124 -15.93 -5.87 -9.89
CA LEU A 124 -15.77 -7.18 -9.27
C LEU A 124 -15.24 -7.11 -7.83
N PHE A 125 -14.39 -6.14 -7.52
CA PHE A 125 -13.69 -6.04 -6.23
C PHE A 125 -14.26 -4.97 -5.30
N GLY A 126 -15.14 -4.08 -5.76
CA GLY A 126 -15.85 -3.12 -4.93
C GLY A 126 -15.06 -1.87 -4.58
N ALA A 127 -15.42 -1.25 -3.47
CA ALA A 127 -14.80 -0.05 -2.95
C ALA A 127 -13.29 -0.23 -2.74
N SER A 128 -12.53 0.87 -2.79
CA SER A 128 -11.07 0.88 -2.70
C SER A 128 -10.33 0.19 -3.87
N SER A 129 -11.04 -0.45 -4.81
CA SER A 129 -10.47 -0.89 -6.10
C SER A 129 -10.71 0.15 -7.19
N GLN A 130 -10.63 1.42 -6.81
CA GLN A 130 -10.95 2.56 -7.65
C GLN A 130 -9.93 2.75 -8.78
N THR A 131 -8.63 2.56 -8.48
CA THR A 131 -7.53 2.75 -9.41
C THR A 131 -6.84 1.46 -9.82
N GLY A 132 -6.98 0.42 -9.01
CA GLY A 132 -6.36 -0.89 -9.22
C GLY A 132 -6.51 -1.81 -8.02
N THR A 133 -6.02 -3.02 -8.18
CA THR A 133 -6.08 -4.07 -7.15
C THR A 133 -4.82 -4.92 -7.18
N ILE A 134 -4.20 -5.14 -6.03
CA ILE A 134 -3.15 -6.13 -5.84
C ILE A 134 -3.78 -7.37 -5.22
N ARG A 135 -3.55 -8.54 -5.80
CA ARG A 135 -4.02 -9.82 -5.29
C ARG A 135 -2.85 -10.74 -4.97
N VAL A 136 -2.69 -11.08 -3.71
CA VAL A 136 -1.73 -12.07 -3.23
C VAL A 136 -2.44 -13.41 -3.13
N ILE A 137 -2.03 -14.38 -3.93
CA ILE A 137 -2.68 -15.69 -4.04
C ILE A 137 -1.77 -16.74 -3.46
N THR A 138 -2.26 -17.45 -2.45
CA THR A 138 -1.48 -18.45 -1.72
C THR A 138 -1.54 -19.83 -2.38
N ASN A 139 -0.50 -20.66 -2.14
CA ASN A 139 -0.54 -22.06 -2.55
C ASN A 139 -1.59 -22.83 -1.72
N LYS A 140 -2.49 -23.52 -2.40
CA LYS A 140 -3.53 -24.35 -1.76
C LYS A 140 -2.98 -25.74 -1.38
N PRO A 141 -3.54 -26.37 -0.34
CA PRO A 141 -3.21 -27.76 -0.01
C PRO A 141 -3.47 -28.70 -1.21
N ASP A 142 -2.50 -29.54 -1.50
CA ASP A 142 -2.56 -30.53 -2.56
C ASP A 142 -2.80 -31.93 -1.98
N ALA A 143 -3.88 -32.58 -2.40
CA ALA A 143 -4.25 -33.93 -2.02
C ALA A 143 -3.79 -34.98 -3.05
N SER A 144 -3.24 -34.56 -4.19
CA SER A 144 -2.75 -35.49 -5.21
C SER A 144 -1.50 -36.23 -4.72
N GLY A 145 -1.54 -37.54 -4.78
CA GLY A 145 -0.45 -38.38 -4.29
C GLY A 145 -0.52 -38.65 -2.79
N ASP A 146 0.39 -39.48 -2.30
CA ASP A 146 0.47 -40.00 -0.93
C ASP A 146 1.74 -39.54 -0.17
N GLU A 147 2.62 -38.80 -0.81
CA GLU A 147 3.90 -38.36 -0.23
C GLU A 147 3.80 -36.94 0.40
N VAL A 148 4.43 -36.79 1.55
CA VAL A 148 4.62 -35.49 2.16
C VAL A 148 5.67 -34.71 1.37
N SER A 149 5.37 -33.48 1.00
CA SER A 149 6.26 -32.60 0.28
C SER A 149 6.43 -31.25 0.99
N GLY A 150 7.49 -30.56 0.72
CA GLY A 150 7.73 -29.27 1.34
C GLY A 150 9.09 -28.68 1.04
N ASN A 151 9.39 -27.57 1.72
CA ASN A 151 10.70 -26.96 1.64
C ASN A 151 11.05 -26.25 2.97
N ILE A 152 12.35 -26.04 3.16
CA ILE A 152 12.89 -25.24 4.26
C ILE A 152 13.91 -24.29 3.65
N GLY A 153 13.78 -23.00 3.94
CA GLY A 153 14.66 -21.93 3.53
C GLY A 153 15.39 -21.29 4.71
N ILE A 154 16.64 -20.88 4.47
CA ILE A 154 17.46 -20.08 5.41
C ILE A 154 18.16 -19.01 4.57
N GLY A 155 18.10 -17.77 5.01
CA GLY A 155 18.79 -16.65 4.41
C GLY A 155 19.60 -15.85 5.43
N LEU A 156 20.61 -15.16 4.92
CA LEU A 156 21.44 -14.20 5.65
C LEU A 156 21.56 -12.95 4.79
N SER A 157 21.39 -11.80 5.40
CA SER A 157 21.51 -10.51 4.74
C SER A 157 22.48 -9.58 5.48
N SER A 158 22.95 -8.56 4.79
CA SER A 158 23.74 -7.49 5.40
C SER A 158 23.57 -6.22 4.59
N VAL A 159 23.30 -5.13 5.26
CA VAL A 159 23.20 -3.80 4.66
C VAL A 159 24.52 -3.07 4.79
N LYS A 160 24.90 -2.33 3.75
CA LYS A 160 26.09 -1.48 3.83
C LYS A 160 25.87 -0.36 4.84
N ASP A 161 26.85 -0.15 5.72
CA ASP A 161 26.80 0.81 6.82
C ASP A 161 25.62 0.57 7.77
N GLY A 162 25.17 -0.70 7.91
CA GLY A 162 24.07 -1.15 8.73
C GLY A 162 24.28 -2.57 9.26
N ASP A 163 23.25 -3.14 9.86
CA ASP A 163 23.28 -4.44 10.51
C ASP A 163 23.09 -5.63 9.55
N ALA A 164 23.38 -6.80 10.06
CA ALA A 164 23.05 -8.07 9.41
C ALA A 164 21.59 -8.44 9.72
N GLY A 165 20.98 -9.11 8.77
CA GLY A 165 19.66 -9.72 8.93
C GLY A 165 19.69 -11.21 8.65
N HIS A 166 18.56 -11.87 8.89
CA HIS A 166 18.38 -13.28 8.59
C HIS A 166 16.93 -13.60 8.31
N ASP A 167 16.70 -14.69 7.58
CA ASP A 167 15.37 -15.23 7.35
C ASP A 167 15.36 -16.76 7.49
N PHE A 168 14.25 -17.27 7.96
CA PHE A 168 13.94 -18.69 8.02
C PHE A 168 12.49 -18.89 7.59
N ASP A 169 12.25 -19.81 6.69
CA ASP A 169 10.90 -20.25 6.33
C ASP A 169 10.81 -21.76 6.14
N ALA A 170 9.62 -22.29 6.36
CA ALA A 170 9.33 -23.68 6.10
C ALA A 170 7.90 -23.86 5.63
N THR A 171 7.72 -24.76 4.66
CA THR A 171 6.41 -25.15 4.16
C THR A 171 6.33 -26.68 4.09
N VAL A 172 5.21 -27.24 4.49
CA VAL A 172 4.94 -28.68 4.35
C VAL A 172 3.50 -28.90 3.88
N ASN A 173 3.34 -29.74 2.87
CA ASN A 173 2.07 -30.24 2.38
C ASN A 173 1.93 -31.70 2.78
N ILE A 174 0.82 -32.05 3.45
CA ILE A 174 0.56 -33.37 4.00
C ILE A 174 -0.74 -33.90 3.41
N PRO A 175 -0.71 -34.81 2.42
CA PRO A 175 -1.90 -35.52 1.97
C PRO A 175 -2.31 -36.52 3.07
N ILE A 176 -3.43 -36.26 3.73
CA ILE A 176 -3.95 -37.11 4.82
C ILE A 176 -4.75 -38.28 4.23
N ILE A 177 -5.52 -37.99 3.19
CA ILE A 177 -6.28 -38.95 2.41
C ILE A 177 -6.03 -38.63 0.94
N GLU A 178 -5.38 -39.57 0.25
CA GLU A 178 -5.06 -39.45 -1.17
C GLU A 178 -6.32 -39.06 -1.97
N ASP A 179 -6.16 -38.08 -2.86
CA ASP A 179 -7.18 -37.47 -3.72
C ASP A 179 -8.41 -36.90 -2.98
N LYS A 180 -8.32 -36.70 -1.64
CA LYS A 180 -9.48 -36.21 -0.88
C LYS A 180 -9.20 -35.13 0.13
N PHE A 181 -8.16 -35.26 0.96
CA PHE A 181 -7.95 -34.37 2.06
C PHE A 181 -6.47 -34.12 2.31
N SER A 182 -6.10 -32.88 2.30
CA SER A 182 -4.72 -32.43 2.56
C SER A 182 -4.68 -31.25 3.52
N ILE A 183 -3.57 -31.12 4.21
CA ILE A 183 -3.22 -29.99 5.07
C ILE A 183 -1.92 -29.39 4.55
N ARG A 184 -1.85 -28.07 4.49
CA ARG A 184 -0.63 -27.32 4.16
C ARG A 184 -0.31 -26.36 5.31
N LEU A 185 0.94 -26.39 5.75
CA LEU A 185 1.44 -25.55 6.82
C LEU A 185 2.61 -24.75 6.27
N SER A 186 2.65 -23.46 6.56
CA SER A 186 3.82 -22.62 6.30
C SER A 186 4.10 -21.73 7.50
N GLY A 187 5.36 -21.37 7.71
CA GLY A 187 5.76 -20.47 8.77
C GLY A 187 7.07 -19.80 8.42
N PHE A 188 7.29 -18.61 8.97
CA PHE A 188 8.49 -17.82 8.74
C PHE A 188 8.87 -16.98 9.95
N SER A 189 10.14 -16.60 9.99
CA SER A 189 10.70 -15.61 10.90
C SER A 189 11.87 -14.95 10.17
N ALA A 190 11.89 -13.62 10.12
CA ALA A 190 12.93 -12.86 9.46
C ALA A 190 13.27 -11.61 10.28
N GLU A 191 14.49 -11.14 10.10
CA GLU A 191 14.97 -9.87 10.65
C GLU A 191 15.70 -9.10 9.54
N ASP A 192 15.24 -7.89 9.30
CA ASP A 192 15.90 -6.93 8.43
C ASP A 192 16.75 -6.00 9.28
N GLY A 193 18.08 -6.01 9.08
CA GLY A 193 19.00 -5.13 9.81
C GLY A 193 18.73 -3.66 9.53
N GLY A 194 18.79 -2.84 10.58
CA GLY A 194 18.70 -1.38 10.50
C GLY A 194 19.91 -0.76 9.81
N PHE A 195 19.78 0.52 9.41
CA PHE A 195 20.83 1.26 8.70
C PHE A 195 20.76 2.77 8.91
N ILE A 196 19.87 3.27 9.77
CA ILE A 196 19.75 4.69 10.13
C ILE A 196 20.22 4.88 11.55
N ASP A 197 21.11 5.84 11.78
CA ASP A 197 21.67 6.15 13.09
C ASP A 197 20.94 7.33 13.73
N SER A 198 20.54 7.18 14.98
CA SER A 198 20.11 8.31 15.80
C SER A 198 21.34 8.94 16.46
N VAL A 199 21.61 10.18 16.11
CA VAL A 199 22.80 10.91 16.60
C VAL A 199 22.43 12.01 17.58
N GLN A 200 23.38 12.39 18.42
CA GLN A 200 23.15 13.49 19.35
C GLN A 200 22.93 14.82 18.62
N GLY A 201 21.90 15.55 18.96
CA GLY A 201 21.56 16.85 18.39
C GLY A 201 20.79 17.76 19.32
N ASN A 202 20.34 18.90 18.81
CA ASN A 202 19.57 19.90 19.53
C ASN A 202 18.07 19.78 19.23
N THR A 203 17.25 20.23 20.19
CA THR A 203 15.80 20.25 20.10
C THR A 203 15.27 21.31 19.14
N VAL A 204 15.84 22.50 19.11
CA VAL A 204 15.29 23.64 18.40
C VAL A 204 16.27 24.18 17.39
N VAL A 205 15.79 24.35 16.19
CA VAL A 205 16.35 25.25 15.20
C VAL A 205 15.80 26.66 15.51
N ASP A 206 16.69 27.67 15.65
CA ASP A 206 16.24 29.05 15.71
C ASP A 206 15.49 29.38 14.41
N PRO A 207 14.16 29.65 14.46
CA PRO A 207 13.37 29.93 13.26
C PRO A 207 13.86 31.15 12.49
N SER A 208 14.66 32.00 13.16
CA SER A 208 15.24 33.22 12.55
C SER A 208 16.55 32.96 11.82
N SER A 209 17.18 31.80 12.02
CA SER A 209 18.52 31.51 11.50
C SER A 209 18.51 30.58 10.26
N GLY A 210 17.36 30.06 9.86
CA GLY A 210 17.29 29.00 8.85
C GLY A 210 17.98 27.72 9.31
N ALA A 211 17.81 26.63 8.59
CA ALA A 211 18.18 25.25 8.93
C ALA A 211 19.61 24.94 9.45
N GLY A 212 20.38 25.89 9.81
CA GLY A 212 21.83 25.78 10.01
C GLY A 212 22.31 25.31 11.38
N GLY A 213 21.48 24.76 12.26
CA GLY A 213 21.87 24.59 13.66
C GLY A 213 21.87 23.22 14.27
N LEU A 214 21.34 22.21 13.60
CA LEU A 214 21.03 20.91 14.23
C LEU A 214 22.25 20.21 14.87
N LYS A 215 23.38 20.18 14.19
CA LYS A 215 24.62 19.59 14.72
C LYS A 215 25.59 20.61 15.36
N SER A 216 25.48 21.91 15.08
CA SER A 216 26.52 22.90 15.44
C SER A 216 26.48 23.35 16.89
N ASN A 217 25.41 23.13 17.63
CA ASN A 217 25.24 23.57 19.02
C ASN A 217 25.23 22.41 20.02
N LEU A 218 26.18 21.50 19.91
CA LEU A 218 26.37 20.37 20.86
C LEU A 218 26.51 20.81 22.34
N ASN A 219 26.69 22.11 22.62
CA ASN A 219 26.83 22.63 23.98
C ASN A 219 25.51 22.83 24.73
N SER A 220 24.38 22.74 24.04
CA SER A 220 23.04 22.78 24.64
C SER A 220 22.31 21.45 24.41
N ALA A 221 23.07 20.36 24.34
CA ALA A 221 22.53 19.03 24.14
C ALA A 221 21.44 18.73 25.16
N TYR A 222 20.28 18.38 24.69
CA TYR A 222 19.22 17.81 25.52
C TYR A 222 19.77 16.55 26.22
N PRO A 223 19.44 16.31 27.49
CA PRO A 223 20.08 15.23 28.26
C PRO A 223 19.74 13.80 27.83
N HIS A 224 18.86 13.62 26.83
CA HIS A 224 18.48 12.29 26.33
C HIS A 224 19.59 11.71 25.44
N LEU A 225 20.57 11.08 26.09
CA LEU A 225 21.60 10.31 25.41
C LEU A 225 21.15 8.85 25.16
N ASP A 226 20.03 8.44 25.74
CA ASP A 226 19.54 7.06 25.69
C ASP A 226 19.00 6.68 24.32
N THR A 227 18.64 7.66 23.48
CA THR A 227 18.19 7.46 22.09
C THR A 227 19.30 7.59 21.04
N VAL A 228 20.54 7.83 21.47
CA VAL A 228 21.71 7.87 20.56
C VAL A 228 22.17 6.43 20.35
N GLU A 229 21.78 5.88 19.22
CA GLU A 229 21.98 4.47 18.89
C GLU A 229 22.22 4.32 17.38
N ASP A 230 23.04 3.34 16.99
CA ASP A 230 23.29 2.99 15.60
C ASP A 230 22.16 2.07 15.09
N ASN A 231 21.80 2.20 13.81
CA ASN A 231 20.92 1.28 13.08
C ASN A 231 19.53 1.09 13.69
N ILE A 232 18.86 2.18 14.07
CA ILE A 232 17.59 2.17 14.85
C ILE A 232 16.39 1.60 14.12
N ASN A 233 16.43 1.41 12.79
CA ASN A 233 15.27 1.04 11.96
C ASN A 233 15.27 -0.44 11.53
N SER A 234 15.64 -1.35 12.43
CA SER A 234 15.51 -2.79 12.17
C SER A 234 14.03 -3.22 12.19
N VAL A 235 13.72 -4.30 11.45
CA VAL A 235 12.36 -4.85 11.36
C VAL A 235 12.38 -6.35 11.55
N GLU A 236 11.55 -6.85 12.48
CA GLU A 236 11.31 -8.27 12.69
C GLU A 236 9.97 -8.69 12.09
N TRP A 237 9.98 -9.82 11.39
CA TRP A 237 8.83 -10.43 10.75
C TRP A 237 8.61 -11.83 11.30
N SER A 238 7.39 -12.17 11.65
CA SER A 238 7.03 -13.55 12.02
C SER A 238 5.61 -13.86 11.60
N GLY A 239 5.36 -15.12 11.29
CA GLY A 239 4.02 -15.51 10.91
C GLY A 239 3.93 -16.92 10.35
N GLY A 240 2.73 -17.25 9.86
CA GLY A 240 2.48 -18.53 9.22
C GLY A 240 1.05 -18.73 8.79
N ARG A 241 0.83 -19.83 8.08
CA ARG A 241 -0.47 -20.23 7.57
C ARG A 241 -0.73 -21.71 7.84
N VAL A 242 -1.97 -22.00 8.19
CA VAL A 242 -2.52 -23.34 8.23
C VAL A 242 -3.69 -23.40 7.28
N SER A 243 -3.65 -24.31 6.30
CA SER A 243 -4.75 -24.53 5.36
C SER A 243 -5.11 -25.99 5.31
N ALA A 244 -6.41 -26.28 5.23
CA ALA A 244 -6.96 -27.62 5.05
C ALA A 244 -7.91 -27.62 3.86
N ARG A 245 -7.68 -28.53 2.91
CA ARG A 245 -8.52 -28.68 1.72
C ARG A 245 -9.16 -30.06 1.67
N TRP A 246 -10.46 -30.06 1.48
CA TRP A 246 -11.27 -31.25 1.31
C TRP A 246 -11.91 -31.30 -0.07
N LEU A 247 -11.53 -32.27 -0.88
CA LEU A 247 -12.19 -32.64 -2.12
C LEU A 247 -13.37 -33.53 -1.76
N ILE A 248 -14.56 -32.93 -1.57
CA ILE A 248 -15.78 -33.57 -1.08
C ILE A 248 -16.26 -34.59 -2.12
N SER A 249 -16.17 -34.22 -3.39
CA SER A 249 -16.42 -35.05 -4.58
C SER A 249 -15.58 -34.51 -5.75
N ASP A 250 -15.72 -35.08 -6.92
CA ASP A 250 -15.09 -34.62 -8.15
C ASP A 250 -15.54 -33.17 -8.51
N ASP A 251 -16.74 -32.80 -8.09
CA ASP A 251 -17.37 -31.52 -8.41
C ASP A 251 -17.33 -30.50 -7.26
N TRP A 252 -16.94 -30.89 -6.04
CA TRP A 252 -17.02 -30.03 -4.85
C TRP A 252 -15.78 -30.07 -4.01
N SER A 253 -15.28 -28.89 -3.67
CA SER A 253 -14.16 -28.72 -2.73
C SER A 253 -14.45 -27.68 -1.67
N SER A 254 -13.76 -27.78 -0.55
CA SER A 254 -13.78 -26.77 0.51
C SER A 254 -12.36 -26.55 1.02
N THR A 255 -11.96 -25.30 1.17
CA THR A 255 -10.66 -24.89 1.73
C THR A 255 -10.89 -23.98 2.93
N LEU A 256 -10.37 -24.39 4.09
CA LEU A 256 -10.31 -23.56 5.29
C LEU A 256 -8.86 -23.12 5.50
N SER A 257 -8.63 -21.84 5.65
CA SER A 257 -7.30 -21.26 5.88
C SER A 257 -7.31 -20.31 7.06
N HIS A 258 -6.21 -20.30 7.81
CA HIS A 258 -5.93 -19.31 8.83
C HIS A 258 -4.51 -18.79 8.61
N ASN A 259 -4.38 -17.49 8.48
CA ASN A 259 -3.12 -16.75 8.31
C ASN A 259 -2.88 -15.88 9.54
N TYR A 260 -1.64 -15.75 9.94
CA TYR A 260 -1.19 -14.87 11.01
C TYR A 260 0.14 -14.22 10.61
N GLN A 261 0.29 -12.93 10.86
CA GLN A 261 1.56 -12.23 10.69
C GLN A 261 1.71 -11.14 11.73
N LYS A 262 2.94 -10.97 12.19
CA LYS A 262 3.37 -9.88 13.06
C LYS A 262 4.61 -9.22 12.49
N ILE A 263 4.62 -7.88 12.52
CA ILE A 263 5.75 -7.01 12.18
C ILE A 263 6.10 -6.20 13.43
N GLU A 264 7.37 -6.16 13.79
CA GLU A 264 7.92 -5.32 14.87
C GLU A 264 9.05 -4.48 14.27
N ALA A 265 8.77 -3.19 14.00
CA ALA A 265 9.76 -2.23 13.52
C ALA A 265 10.25 -1.38 14.69
N ASN A 266 11.58 -1.28 14.85
CA ASN A 266 12.23 -0.53 15.94
C ASN A 266 12.43 0.96 15.59
N GLY A 267 11.97 1.43 14.43
CA GLY A 267 12.02 2.82 13.97
C GLY A 267 11.36 2.96 12.61
N PHE A 268 11.44 4.16 12.06
CA PHE A 268 10.92 4.48 10.73
C PHE A 268 12.07 4.55 9.72
N ASN A 269 11.76 4.47 8.41
CA ASN A 269 12.75 4.48 7.35
C ASN A 269 13.17 5.90 6.93
N ASP A 270 13.13 6.85 7.85
CA ASP A 270 13.40 8.25 7.60
C ASP A 270 14.72 8.71 8.20
N TYR A 271 15.50 9.44 7.42
CA TYR A 271 16.70 10.13 7.88
C TYR A 271 16.63 11.62 7.56
N ASP A 272 17.45 12.44 8.20
CA ASP A 272 17.52 13.87 7.93
C ASP A 272 18.83 14.22 7.18
N PRO A 273 18.77 14.52 5.87
CA PRO A 273 19.96 14.86 5.09
C PRO A 273 20.69 16.14 5.61
N ASN A 274 20.04 16.98 6.42
CA ASN A 274 20.67 18.12 7.07
C ASN A 274 21.50 17.69 8.28
N VAL A 275 21.22 16.53 8.86
CA VAL A 275 21.98 15.93 9.97
C VAL A 275 23.18 15.15 9.44
N GLY A 276 22.98 14.26 8.50
CA GLY A 276 24.03 13.48 7.85
C GLY A 276 23.49 12.35 6.95
N ASP A 277 24.41 11.62 6.29
CA ASP A 277 24.04 10.47 5.47
C ASP A 277 23.61 9.33 6.40
N LEU A 278 22.37 8.86 6.26
CA LEU A 278 21.73 7.86 7.12
C LEU A 278 21.69 8.24 8.60
N GLU A 279 21.67 9.53 8.92
CA GLU A 279 21.60 9.99 10.30
C GLU A 279 20.30 10.79 10.56
N THR A 280 19.76 10.66 11.75
CA THR A 280 18.62 11.43 12.27
C THR A 280 18.86 11.85 13.71
N ILE A 281 17.99 12.70 14.28
CA ILE A 281 18.02 13.08 15.69
C ILE A 281 16.68 12.70 16.30
N LYS A 282 16.65 11.71 17.16
CA LYS A 282 15.47 11.27 17.88
C LYS A 282 15.64 11.50 19.38
N PHE A 283 14.60 11.97 20.04
CA PHE A 283 14.55 12.19 21.50
C PHE A 283 13.77 11.11 22.22
N TYR A 284 12.99 10.33 21.46
CA TYR A 284 12.23 9.17 21.92
C TYR A 284 12.49 8.00 21.01
N ASP A 285 12.49 6.80 21.57
CA ASP A 285 12.49 5.57 20.79
C ASP A 285 11.22 5.52 19.94
N GLU A 286 11.40 5.20 18.68
CA GLU A 286 10.29 4.99 17.76
C GLU A 286 10.07 3.50 17.55
N PHE A 287 8.83 3.11 17.38
CA PHE A 287 8.49 1.73 17.03
C PHE A 287 7.15 1.67 16.30
N ARG A 288 6.96 0.58 15.54
CA ARG A 288 5.68 0.20 14.97
C ARG A 288 5.48 -1.30 15.08
N ASN A 289 4.42 -1.70 15.76
CA ASN A 289 3.95 -3.08 15.83
C ASN A 289 2.70 -3.17 14.96
N ASP A 290 2.66 -4.16 14.07
CA ASP A 290 1.54 -4.41 13.16
C ASP A 290 1.27 -5.92 13.18
N GLU A 291 0.12 -6.32 13.70
CA GLU A 291 -0.26 -7.71 13.85
C GLU A 291 -1.61 -7.93 13.20
N TRP A 292 -1.71 -8.97 12.37
CA TRP A 292 -2.99 -9.29 11.76
C TRP A 292 -3.21 -10.80 11.64
N GLU A 293 -4.49 -11.18 11.69
CA GLU A 293 -4.93 -12.53 11.41
C GLU A 293 -6.10 -12.54 10.42
N GLN A 294 -6.16 -13.60 9.64
CA GLN A 294 -7.24 -13.82 8.69
C GLN A 294 -7.65 -15.28 8.72
N THR A 295 -8.95 -15.53 8.89
CA THR A 295 -9.55 -16.87 8.75
C THR A 295 -10.51 -16.83 7.58
N SER A 296 -10.37 -17.76 6.62
CA SER A 296 -11.22 -17.84 5.44
C SER A 296 -11.70 -19.27 5.17
N LEU A 297 -12.95 -19.37 4.71
CA LEU A 297 -13.57 -20.58 4.21
C LEU A 297 -14.05 -20.37 2.79
N VAL A 298 -13.48 -21.11 1.86
CA VAL A 298 -13.90 -21.11 0.45
C VAL A 298 -14.52 -22.45 0.10
N ILE A 299 -15.70 -22.44 -0.50
CA ILE A 299 -16.39 -23.61 -1.03
C ILE A 299 -16.59 -23.40 -2.52
N ASP A 300 -16.04 -24.31 -3.31
CA ASP A 300 -16.20 -24.34 -4.75
C ASP A 300 -17.04 -25.57 -5.15
N GLY A 301 -17.99 -25.36 -6.09
CA GLY A 301 -18.87 -26.46 -6.53
C GLY A 301 -19.37 -26.29 -7.96
N ASP A 302 -19.43 -27.38 -8.71
CA ASP A 302 -20.07 -27.42 -10.02
C ASP A 302 -21.56 -27.74 -9.91
N LEU A 303 -22.40 -26.81 -10.33
CA LEU A 303 -23.86 -26.98 -10.38
C LEU A 303 -24.36 -27.58 -11.71
N GLY A 304 -23.44 -27.89 -12.63
CA GLY A 304 -23.71 -28.39 -13.97
C GLY A 304 -24.03 -27.28 -15.00
N PHE A 305 -24.55 -26.13 -14.56
CA PHE A 305 -24.79 -24.98 -15.43
C PHE A 305 -23.88 -23.80 -15.08
N ALA A 306 -23.24 -23.79 -13.92
CA ALA A 306 -22.30 -22.78 -13.45
C ALA A 306 -21.43 -23.35 -12.34
N GLN A 307 -20.24 -22.79 -12.18
CA GLN A 307 -19.40 -22.97 -11.00
C GLN A 307 -19.91 -22.01 -9.91
N LEU A 308 -20.11 -22.53 -8.72
CA LEU A 308 -20.41 -21.76 -7.50
C LEU A 308 -19.14 -21.58 -6.70
N THR A 309 -18.87 -20.36 -6.25
CA THR A 309 -17.91 -20.09 -5.19
C THR A 309 -18.63 -19.37 -4.04
N VAL A 310 -18.44 -19.85 -2.82
CA VAL A 310 -18.83 -19.17 -1.59
C VAL A 310 -17.57 -18.92 -0.78
N ALA A 311 -17.23 -17.67 -0.58
CA ALA A 311 -16.10 -17.24 0.24
C ALA A 311 -16.62 -16.48 1.48
N ALA A 312 -16.21 -16.93 2.66
CA ALA A 312 -16.51 -16.26 3.93
C ALA A 312 -15.20 -16.06 4.68
N SER A 313 -14.99 -14.87 5.23
CA SER A 313 -13.76 -14.58 5.95
C SER A 313 -13.95 -13.64 7.13
N TYR A 314 -13.02 -13.72 8.05
CA TYR A 314 -12.81 -12.84 9.18
C TYR A 314 -11.38 -12.33 9.14
N TYR A 315 -11.21 -11.04 9.30
CA TYR A 315 -9.93 -10.33 9.33
C TYR A 315 -9.88 -9.46 10.58
N ASP A 316 -8.73 -9.45 11.24
CA ASP A 316 -8.44 -8.65 12.42
C ASP A 316 -7.02 -8.11 12.28
N ARG A 317 -6.84 -6.80 12.52
CA ARG A 317 -5.53 -6.15 12.50
C ARG A 317 -5.42 -5.15 13.63
N GLU A 318 -4.35 -5.27 14.39
CA GLU A 318 -3.97 -4.34 15.45
C GLU A 318 -2.66 -3.65 15.07
N THR A 319 -2.60 -2.34 15.22
CA THR A 319 -1.39 -1.55 14.95
C THR A 319 -1.16 -0.60 16.11
N LEU A 320 0.03 -0.65 16.69
CA LEU A 320 0.47 0.30 17.71
C LEU A 320 1.80 0.90 17.28
N TYR A 321 1.90 2.24 17.25
CA TYR A 321 3.17 2.88 16.99
C TYR A 321 3.42 4.08 17.90
N GLN A 322 4.70 4.38 18.10
CA GLN A 322 5.21 5.58 18.72
C GLN A 322 6.14 6.30 17.75
N HIS A 323 5.95 7.60 17.59
CA HIS A 323 6.75 8.44 16.72
C HIS A 323 7.27 9.67 17.48
N ASP A 324 8.53 10.00 17.31
CA ASP A 324 9.10 11.26 17.81
C ASP A 324 8.50 12.44 17.05
N THR A 325 7.85 13.34 17.77
CA THR A 325 7.14 14.49 17.20
C THR A 325 7.53 15.79 17.84
N GLN A 326 8.80 15.96 18.10
CA GLN A 326 9.31 17.22 18.65
C GLN A 326 8.86 18.43 17.85
N SER A 327 8.93 18.38 16.52
CA SER A 327 8.51 19.45 15.62
C SER A 327 7.04 19.81 15.82
N TYR A 328 6.18 18.84 16.06
CA TYR A 328 4.74 19.03 16.28
C TYR A 328 4.44 19.82 17.55
N ALA A 329 5.01 19.43 18.70
CA ALA A 329 4.85 20.16 19.96
C ALA A 329 5.42 21.59 19.86
N ALA A 330 6.61 21.74 19.27
CA ALA A 330 7.27 23.03 19.07
C ALA A 330 6.46 23.96 18.16
N TYR A 331 5.91 23.44 17.08
CA TYR A 331 5.05 24.19 16.17
C TYR A 331 3.82 24.77 16.90
N PHE A 332 3.07 23.96 17.64
CA PHE A 332 1.92 24.44 18.41
C PHE A 332 2.31 25.47 19.45
N MET A 333 3.44 25.27 20.11
CA MET A 333 3.93 26.24 21.08
C MET A 333 4.25 27.57 20.41
N TYR A 334 5.03 27.59 19.34
CA TYR A 334 5.48 28.83 18.74
C TYR A 334 4.37 29.54 17.96
N THR A 335 3.53 28.83 17.23
CA THR A 335 2.47 29.42 16.40
C THR A 335 1.24 29.81 17.21
N ILE A 336 0.78 28.97 18.10
CA ILE A 336 -0.47 29.15 18.85
C ILE A 336 -0.18 29.63 20.28
N GLY A 337 0.75 29.00 20.98
CA GLY A 337 1.08 29.37 22.35
C GLY A 337 1.70 30.77 22.45
N VAL A 338 2.86 30.96 21.83
CA VAL A 338 3.64 32.21 21.95
C VAL A 338 3.11 33.29 21.01
N TYR A 339 3.00 32.99 19.71
CA TYR A 339 2.64 34.01 18.72
C TYR A 339 1.21 34.50 18.82
N ALA A 340 0.24 33.54 18.96
CA ALA A 340 -1.18 33.91 19.14
C ALA A 340 -1.57 34.17 20.61
N GLY A 341 -0.67 33.91 21.58
CA GLY A 341 -0.86 34.22 23.00
C GLY A 341 -1.78 33.27 23.77
N TYR A 342 -1.95 32.04 23.30
CA TYR A 342 -2.75 31.04 23.99
C TYR A 342 -1.92 30.24 25.01
N ALA A 343 -2.00 30.60 26.29
CA ALA A 343 -1.25 29.92 27.35
C ALA A 343 -1.48 28.41 27.43
N THR A 344 -2.59 27.90 26.87
CA THR A 344 -2.93 26.47 26.80
C THR A 344 -2.05 25.64 25.86
N TYR A 345 -1.20 26.29 25.07
CA TYR A 345 -0.19 25.69 24.18
C TYR A 345 1.23 26.16 24.49
N ASP A 346 1.45 26.83 25.60
CA ASP A 346 2.78 27.20 26.06
C ASP A 346 3.38 26.03 26.87
N PHE A 347 4.13 25.17 26.17
CA PHE A 347 4.78 23.99 26.77
C PHE A 347 6.11 24.31 27.47
N GLY A 348 6.53 25.58 27.48
CA GLY A 348 7.82 26.00 28.05
C GLY A 348 8.91 26.15 26.98
N ALA A 349 10.18 26.15 27.41
CA ALA A 349 11.30 26.24 26.49
C ALA A 349 11.65 24.89 25.91
N ASP A 350 11.86 24.82 24.59
CA ASP A 350 12.34 23.64 23.87
C ASP A 350 11.50 22.36 24.13
N PRO A 351 10.20 22.34 23.78
CA PRO A 351 9.37 21.16 24.00
C PRO A 351 9.85 19.99 23.16
N VAL A 352 10.04 18.86 23.82
CA VAL A 352 10.28 17.57 23.20
C VAL A 352 9.02 16.74 23.38
N GLY A 353 8.59 16.06 22.34
CA GLY A 353 7.34 15.32 22.37
C GLY A 353 7.34 14.08 21.51
N TYR A 354 6.40 13.20 21.79
CA TYR A 354 6.11 12.02 21.00
C TYR A 354 4.60 11.83 20.87
N LEU A 355 4.21 11.07 19.89
CA LEU A 355 2.84 10.59 19.75
C LEU A 355 2.78 9.09 19.87
N THR A 356 1.62 8.60 20.30
CA THR A 356 1.25 7.18 20.15
C THR A 356 -0.06 7.08 19.39
N ASN A 357 -0.17 6.05 18.59
CA ASN A 357 -1.42 5.73 17.90
C ASN A 357 -1.67 4.23 18.01
N ASP A 358 -2.87 3.88 18.47
CA ASP A 358 -3.38 2.52 18.61
C ASP A 358 -4.55 2.36 17.65
N GLN A 359 -4.53 1.34 16.79
CA GLN A 359 -5.54 1.08 15.78
C GLN A 359 -5.96 -0.37 15.82
N VAL A 360 -7.27 -0.59 15.77
CA VAL A 360 -7.88 -1.92 15.67
C VAL A 360 -8.88 -1.91 14.52
N ASN A 361 -8.73 -2.87 13.61
CA ASN A 361 -9.59 -3.02 12.43
C ASN A 361 -10.07 -4.45 12.33
N THR A 362 -11.38 -4.67 12.35
CA THR A 362 -11.96 -5.99 12.14
C THR A 362 -12.91 -5.98 10.96
N SER A 363 -12.96 -7.07 10.20
CA SER A 363 -13.98 -7.23 9.15
C SER A 363 -14.45 -8.66 8.99
N LYS A 364 -15.71 -8.81 8.63
CA LYS A 364 -16.36 -10.08 8.24
C LYS A 364 -16.93 -9.91 6.86
N THR A 365 -16.55 -10.80 5.94
CA THR A 365 -17.05 -10.75 4.58
C THR A 365 -17.71 -12.07 4.18
N ILE A 366 -18.69 -11.97 3.33
CA ILE A 366 -19.29 -13.11 2.63
C ILE A 366 -19.51 -12.71 1.18
N GLU A 367 -18.94 -13.49 0.27
CA GLU A 367 -19.20 -13.39 -1.16
C GLU A 367 -19.78 -14.69 -1.68
N VAL A 368 -20.81 -14.60 -2.50
CA VAL A 368 -21.39 -15.72 -3.23
C VAL A 368 -21.41 -15.37 -4.70
N ARG A 369 -20.72 -16.16 -5.53
CA ARG A 369 -20.64 -15.92 -6.95
C ARG A 369 -20.87 -17.18 -7.79
N LEU A 370 -21.41 -16.96 -8.96
CA LEU A 370 -21.59 -17.94 -10.01
C LEU A 370 -20.79 -17.54 -11.23
N THR A 371 -20.07 -18.48 -11.82
CA THR A 371 -19.32 -18.25 -13.06
C THR A 371 -19.62 -19.35 -14.06
N ASN A 372 -19.68 -19.01 -15.34
CA ASN A 372 -19.74 -20.00 -16.42
C ASN A 372 -19.03 -19.46 -17.67
N SER A 373 -18.43 -20.35 -18.43
CA SER A 373 -17.78 -20.03 -19.70
C SER A 373 -18.21 -21.02 -20.77
N THR A 374 -18.64 -20.49 -21.89
CA THR A 374 -18.97 -21.22 -23.12
C THR A 374 -18.36 -20.51 -24.30
N ASP A 375 -18.33 -21.13 -25.47
CA ASP A 375 -17.83 -20.50 -26.72
C ASP A 375 -18.50 -19.17 -27.08
N LYS A 376 -19.71 -18.92 -26.58
CA LYS A 376 -20.48 -17.70 -26.92
C LYS A 376 -20.63 -16.70 -25.79
N LEU A 377 -20.55 -17.15 -24.56
CA LEU A 377 -20.85 -16.34 -23.39
C LEU A 377 -20.04 -16.85 -22.21
N SER A 378 -19.21 -15.96 -21.67
CA SER A 378 -18.59 -16.14 -20.36
C SER A 378 -19.16 -15.12 -19.41
N TRP A 379 -19.48 -15.48 -18.18
CA TRP A 379 -20.07 -14.55 -17.22
C TRP A 379 -19.71 -14.88 -15.77
N THR A 380 -19.68 -13.84 -14.98
CA THR A 380 -19.59 -13.88 -13.51
C THR A 380 -20.73 -13.04 -12.95
N ALA A 381 -21.42 -13.51 -11.94
CA ALA A 381 -22.42 -12.74 -11.19
C ALA A 381 -22.36 -13.11 -9.71
N GLY A 382 -22.48 -12.12 -8.82
CA GLY A 382 -22.34 -12.35 -7.40
C GLY A 382 -23.00 -11.33 -6.51
N MET A 383 -22.95 -11.65 -5.21
CA MET A 383 -23.40 -10.80 -4.10
C MET A 383 -22.27 -10.72 -3.09
N PHE A 384 -22.10 -9.56 -2.49
CA PHE A 384 -21.09 -9.28 -1.48
C PHE A 384 -21.71 -8.62 -0.27
N PHE A 385 -21.23 -9.02 0.92
CA PHE A 385 -21.58 -8.42 2.20
C PHE A 385 -20.31 -8.27 3.02
N MET A 386 -20.15 -7.11 3.66
CA MET A 386 -19.10 -6.84 4.63
C MET A 386 -19.69 -6.12 5.83
N ASP A 387 -19.18 -6.48 7.01
CA ASP A 387 -19.41 -5.81 8.28
C ASP A 387 -18.04 -5.54 8.87
N SER A 388 -17.70 -4.28 9.14
CA SER A 388 -16.39 -3.90 9.66
C SER A 388 -16.49 -2.87 10.76
N ASP A 389 -15.58 -3.01 11.74
CA ASP A 389 -15.37 -2.07 12.83
C ASP A 389 -13.93 -1.57 12.78
N GLU A 390 -13.76 -0.25 12.80
CA GLU A 390 -12.45 0.42 12.86
C GLU A 390 -12.42 1.33 14.06
N HIS A 391 -11.32 1.27 14.81
CA HIS A 391 -11.08 2.15 15.94
C HIS A 391 -9.63 2.61 15.94
N TRP A 392 -9.40 3.89 16.27
CA TRP A 392 -8.07 4.38 16.52
C TRP A 392 -8.07 5.44 17.62
N ASP A 393 -6.97 5.43 18.40
CA ASP A 393 -6.66 6.39 19.45
C ASP A 393 -5.30 7.04 19.20
N PHE A 394 -5.27 8.35 19.17
CA PHE A 394 -4.08 9.16 18.98
C PHE A 394 -3.83 10.02 20.21
N TYR A 395 -2.65 9.90 20.81
CA TYR A 395 -2.21 10.71 21.94
C TYR A 395 -0.94 11.46 21.58
N SER A 396 -0.85 12.74 21.94
CA SER A 396 0.37 13.53 21.81
C SER A 396 0.84 14.00 23.19
N TYR A 397 2.10 13.75 23.47
CA TYR A 397 2.75 14.03 24.74
C TYR A 397 3.87 15.04 24.56
N THR A 398 4.26 15.71 25.63
CA THR A 398 5.50 16.52 25.74
C THR A 398 6.13 16.28 27.09
N ASP A 399 7.45 16.34 27.16
CA ASP A 399 8.20 16.27 28.41
C ASP A 399 7.76 17.38 29.36
N ASP A 400 7.83 17.05 30.66
CA ASP A 400 7.55 17.98 31.75
C ASP A 400 6.22 18.76 31.58
N TYR A 401 5.23 18.15 30.88
CA TYR A 401 3.91 18.78 30.68
C TYR A 401 3.33 19.32 31.99
N GLY A 402 3.42 18.55 33.09
CA GLY A 402 2.92 18.95 34.41
C GLY A 402 3.54 20.20 34.99
N ASP A 403 4.74 20.60 34.55
CA ASP A 403 5.45 21.80 34.97
C ASP A 403 5.26 22.96 33.97
N SER A 404 4.59 22.73 32.84
CA SER A 404 4.40 23.71 31.79
C SER A 404 3.34 24.77 32.10
N PRO A 405 3.44 25.98 31.50
CA PRO A 405 2.37 26.96 31.55
C PRO A 405 1.06 26.44 30.95
N ALA A 406 1.11 25.55 29.94
CA ALA A 406 -0.06 24.92 29.33
C ALA A 406 -0.83 24.08 30.35
N TYR A 407 -0.12 23.22 31.11
CA TYR A 407 -0.74 22.45 32.20
C TYR A 407 -1.38 23.34 33.25
N ALA A 408 -0.67 24.41 33.68
CA ALA A 408 -1.21 25.35 34.66
C ALA A 408 -2.47 26.05 34.17
N ALA A 409 -2.51 26.45 32.87
CA ALA A 409 -3.68 27.06 32.26
C ALA A 409 -4.87 26.09 32.19
N TRP A 410 -4.64 24.88 31.68
CA TRP A 410 -5.70 23.86 31.59
C TRP A 410 -6.19 23.42 32.98
N SER A 411 -5.29 23.25 33.94
CA SER A 411 -5.68 22.92 35.33
C SER A 411 -6.56 24.00 35.97
N ALA A 412 -6.29 25.28 35.66
CA ALA A 412 -7.12 26.38 36.11
C ALA A 412 -8.52 26.33 35.48
N TYR A 413 -8.66 25.99 34.21
CA TYR A 413 -9.95 25.78 33.56
C TYR A 413 -10.68 24.55 34.15
N ALA A 414 -10.00 23.41 34.28
CA ALA A 414 -10.59 22.16 34.79
C ALA A 414 -11.11 22.30 36.23
N ALA A 415 -10.46 23.14 37.04
CA ALA A 415 -10.91 23.42 38.40
C ALA A 415 -12.32 24.05 38.48
N TYR A 416 -12.76 24.81 37.46
CA TYR A 416 -14.12 25.30 37.40
C TYR A 416 -15.16 24.20 37.22
N ASP A 417 -14.76 23.10 36.59
CA ASP A 417 -15.60 21.92 36.33
C ASP A 417 -15.43 20.82 37.38
N ASN A 418 -14.65 21.10 38.44
CA ASN A 418 -14.25 20.13 39.48
C ASN A 418 -13.51 18.90 38.93
N VAL A 419 -12.76 19.07 37.85
CA VAL A 419 -11.89 18.05 37.26
C VAL A 419 -10.44 18.30 37.66
N THR A 420 -9.68 17.23 37.90
CA THR A 420 -8.25 17.27 38.12
C THR A 420 -7.54 16.63 36.96
N ILE A 421 -6.68 17.37 36.27
CA ILE A 421 -5.87 16.87 35.15
C ILE A 421 -4.63 16.20 35.71
N SER A 422 -4.24 15.07 35.13
CA SER A 422 -2.95 14.42 35.43
C SER A 422 -1.78 15.28 34.93
N PRO A 423 -0.69 15.43 35.67
CA PRO A 423 0.52 16.06 35.15
C PRO A 423 1.16 15.28 34.00
N ASP A 424 0.87 13.98 33.89
CA ASP A 424 1.36 13.09 32.81
C ASP A 424 0.31 12.90 31.70
N ALA A 425 -0.71 13.77 31.63
CA ALA A 425 -1.74 13.69 30.59
C ALA A 425 -1.16 14.04 29.22
N ALA A 426 -1.63 13.37 28.18
CA ALA A 426 -1.40 13.82 26.82
C ALA A 426 -1.99 15.24 26.67
N TRP A 427 -1.26 16.17 26.08
CA TRP A 427 -1.78 17.52 25.85
C TRP A 427 -2.85 17.56 24.75
N TRP A 428 -2.89 16.49 23.93
CA TRP A 428 -3.92 16.26 22.93
C TRP A 428 -4.26 14.76 22.87
N TYR A 429 -5.57 14.47 22.82
CA TYR A 429 -6.12 13.16 22.49
C TYR A 429 -7.15 13.31 21.39
N SER A 430 -7.14 12.40 20.42
CA SER A 430 -8.24 12.22 19.48
C SER A 430 -8.43 10.73 19.19
N GLY A 431 -9.69 10.32 19.07
CA GLY A 431 -10.07 8.95 18.74
C GLY A 431 -11.28 8.92 17.83
N GLN A 432 -11.37 7.85 17.04
CA GLN A 432 -12.50 7.62 16.15
C GLN A 432 -12.90 6.15 16.20
N SER A 433 -14.20 5.91 16.21
CA SER A 433 -14.78 4.59 15.95
C SER A 433 -15.66 4.69 14.72
N THR A 434 -15.48 3.76 13.80
CA THR A 434 -16.25 3.65 12.57
C THR A 434 -16.83 2.24 12.48
N THR A 435 -18.14 2.12 12.31
CA THR A 435 -18.78 0.88 11.88
C THR A 435 -19.23 1.03 10.44
N ARG A 436 -19.11 -0.03 9.63
CA ARG A 436 -19.45 -0.01 8.22
C ARG A 436 -20.09 -1.31 7.78
N GLU A 437 -21.23 -1.21 7.11
CA GLU A 437 -21.89 -2.32 6.42
C GLU A 437 -21.92 -2.06 4.91
N ASP A 438 -21.33 -2.98 4.13
CA ASP A 438 -21.36 -2.94 2.66
C ASP A 438 -22.23 -4.05 2.11
N LYS A 439 -23.06 -3.72 1.13
CA LYS A 439 -23.89 -4.65 0.37
C LYS A 439 -23.72 -4.36 -1.11
N ALA A 440 -23.50 -5.41 -1.91
CA ALA A 440 -23.43 -5.22 -3.34
C ALA A 440 -23.98 -6.41 -4.13
N ILE A 441 -24.43 -6.11 -5.34
CA ILE A 441 -24.74 -7.07 -6.39
C ILE A 441 -23.92 -6.67 -7.60
N PHE A 442 -23.19 -7.63 -8.17
CA PHE A 442 -22.29 -7.37 -9.28
C PHE A 442 -22.36 -8.44 -10.35
N GLY A 443 -21.90 -8.10 -11.54
CA GLY A 443 -21.72 -9.06 -12.60
C GLY A 443 -20.96 -8.48 -13.79
N GLU A 444 -20.35 -9.39 -14.54
CA GLU A 444 -19.62 -9.11 -15.76
C GLU A 444 -19.86 -10.24 -16.76
N MET A 445 -20.02 -9.91 -18.04
CA MET A 445 -20.20 -10.88 -19.10
C MET A 445 -19.43 -10.51 -20.37
N ASP A 446 -18.82 -11.51 -21.01
CA ASP A 446 -18.25 -11.43 -22.35
C ASP A 446 -19.16 -12.15 -23.32
N ILE A 447 -19.58 -11.45 -24.34
CA ILE A 447 -20.47 -11.96 -25.40
C ILE A 447 -19.66 -12.03 -26.70
N ASN A 448 -19.37 -13.24 -27.19
CA ASN A 448 -18.70 -13.43 -28.47
C ASN A 448 -19.70 -13.16 -29.62
N LEU A 449 -19.64 -11.93 -30.19
CA LEU A 449 -20.47 -11.48 -31.28
C LEU A 449 -20.07 -12.15 -32.61
N SER A 450 -18.79 -12.52 -32.73
CA SER A 450 -18.23 -13.30 -33.82
C SER A 450 -17.00 -14.08 -33.34
N GLU A 451 -16.32 -14.84 -34.20
CA GLU A 451 -15.06 -15.54 -33.89
C GLU A 451 -13.92 -14.60 -33.49
N ARG A 452 -14.04 -13.29 -33.75
CA ARG A 452 -13.00 -12.28 -33.52
C ARG A 452 -13.46 -11.03 -32.78
N LEU A 453 -14.74 -10.89 -32.50
CA LEU A 453 -15.30 -9.71 -31.85
C LEU A 453 -16.08 -10.13 -30.62
N SER A 454 -15.69 -9.60 -29.48
CA SER A 454 -16.34 -9.80 -28.18
C SER A 454 -16.78 -8.47 -27.58
N LEU A 455 -17.92 -8.48 -26.91
CA LEU A 455 -18.50 -7.39 -26.15
C LEU A 455 -18.44 -7.72 -24.68
N LEU A 456 -17.74 -6.88 -23.91
CA LEU A 456 -17.70 -6.91 -22.45
C LEU A 456 -18.77 -5.97 -21.89
N VAL A 457 -19.59 -6.44 -20.95
CA VAL A 457 -20.57 -5.62 -20.21
C VAL A 457 -20.56 -6.05 -18.76
N GLY A 458 -20.43 -5.11 -17.86
CA GLY A 458 -20.45 -5.36 -16.41
C GLY A 458 -21.00 -4.19 -15.62
N GLY A 459 -21.22 -4.41 -14.34
CA GLY A 459 -21.62 -3.38 -13.40
C GLY A 459 -21.76 -3.91 -11.98
N ARG A 460 -21.70 -2.99 -11.04
CA ARG A 460 -21.92 -3.21 -9.61
C ARG A 460 -22.86 -2.16 -9.07
N TRP A 461 -23.93 -2.61 -8.44
CA TRP A 461 -24.71 -1.77 -7.54
C TRP A 461 -24.23 -2.02 -6.11
N TYR A 462 -24.07 -0.94 -5.34
CA TYR A 462 -23.62 -0.99 -3.97
C TYR A 462 -24.46 -0.08 -3.06
N GLU A 463 -24.47 -0.42 -1.79
CA GLU A 463 -25.00 0.38 -0.67
C GLU A 463 -24.03 0.22 0.49
N VAL A 464 -23.59 1.33 1.06
CA VAL A 464 -22.67 1.39 2.21
C VAL A 464 -23.27 2.25 3.28
N ASP A 465 -23.43 1.70 4.48
CA ASP A 465 -23.87 2.41 5.69
C ASP A 465 -22.68 2.56 6.63
N ARG A 466 -22.35 3.81 6.96
CA ARG A 466 -21.27 4.15 7.91
C ARG A 466 -21.83 4.88 9.11
N ASN A 467 -21.39 4.48 10.31
CA ASN A 467 -21.57 5.26 11.52
C ASN A 467 -20.20 5.65 12.08
N ILE A 468 -19.97 6.93 12.30
CA ILE A 468 -18.71 7.48 12.77
C ILE A 468 -18.94 8.24 14.08
N GLU A 469 -18.20 7.83 15.11
CA GLU A 469 -18.10 8.54 16.39
C GLU A 469 -16.68 9.10 16.52
N TYR A 470 -16.58 10.38 16.88
CA TYR A 470 -15.31 11.06 17.01
C TYR A 470 -15.18 11.74 18.39
N MET A 471 -14.05 11.51 19.05
CA MET A 471 -13.71 12.06 20.35
C MET A 471 -12.44 12.92 20.28
N VAL A 472 -12.44 14.04 20.98
CA VAL A 472 -11.23 14.85 21.21
C VAL A 472 -11.22 15.40 22.61
N GLU A 473 -10.09 15.32 23.25
CA GLU A 473 -9.85 15.89 24.58
C GLU A 473 -8.60 16.78 24.57
N LYS A 474 -8.64 17.87 25.32
CA LYS A 474 -7.55 18.85 25.46
C LYS A 474 -7.46 19.34 26.91
N PRO A 475 -6.51 18.90 27.71
CA PRO A 475 -5.74 17.68 27.56
C PRO A 475 -6.60 16.41 27.77
N SER A 476 -6.00 15.25 27.57
CA SER A 476 -6.69 13.97 27.77
C SER A 476 -7.27 13.87 29.19
N GLY A 477 -8.52 13.38 29.29
CA GLY A 477 -9.27 13.28 30.54
C GLY A 477 -9.96 14.59 30.97
N TYR A 478 -9.97 15.66 30.15
CA TYR A 478 -10.63 16.91 30.54
C TYR A 478 -11.71 17.39 29.57
N THR A 479 -11.31 18.08 28.49
CA THR A 479 -12.35 18.64 27.61
C THR A 479 -12.88 17.57 26.69
N ASN A 480 -14.17 17.32 26.75
CA ASN A 480 -14.84 16.47 25.79
C ASN A 480 -15.44 17.35 24.68
N LEU A 481 -14.77 17.32 23.53
CA LEU A 481 -15.23 17.94 22.29
C LEU A 481 -15.78 16.88 21.32
N SER A 482 -16.18 15.71 21.86
CA SER A 482 -16.76 14.62 21.11
C SER A 482 -17.96 15.07 20.29
N THR A 483 -18.09 14.52 19.12
CA THR A 483 -19.31 14.65 18.33
C THR A 483 -20.18 13.41 18.55
N PRO A 484 -21.50 13.56 18.60
CA PRO A 484 -22.37 12.39 18.64
C PRO A 484 -22.13 11.56 17.36
N PRO A 485 -22.39 10.24 17.43
CA PRO A 485 -22.34 9.36 16.28
C PRO A 485 -23.12 9.94 15.09
N ARG A 486 -22.56 9.80 13.89
CA ARG A 486 -23.14 10.29 12.65
C ARG A 486 -23.23 9.18 11.64
N ASP A 487 -24.37 9.12 10.98
CA ASP A 487 -24.63 8.17 9.91
C ASP A 487 -24.34 8.82 8.56
N ALA A 488 -23.72 8.06 7.67
CA ALA A 488 -23.58 8.36 6.25
C ALA A 488 -24.02 7.13 5.46
N LEU A 489 -25.05 7.30 4.63
CA LEU A 489 -25.50 6.28 3.69
C LEU A 489 -25.04 6.71 2.29
N ASP A 490 -24.37 5.81 1.60
CA ASP A 490 -23.87 6.00 0.26
C ASP A 490 -24.31 4.84 -0.62
N ASP A 491 -24.84 5.13 -1.81
CA ASP A 491 -25.25 4.10 -2.77
C ASP A 491 -24.96 4.53 -4.20
N GLY A 492 -24.68 3.58 -5.06
CA GLY A 492 -24.34 3.89 -6.44
C GLY A 492 -24.31 2.69 -7.36
N PHE A 493 -23.96 2.98 -8.61
CA PHE A 493 -23.78 1.99 -9.66
C PHE A 493 -22.56 2.31 -10.51
N THR A 494 -21.63 1.38 -10.64
CA THR A 494 -20.43 1.50 -11.50
C THR A 494 -20.56 0.58 -12.72
N PRO A 495 -20.66 1.15 -13.93
CA PRO A 495 -20.70 0.40 -15.18
C PRO A 495 -19.31 0.01 -15.68
N LYS A 496 -19.26 -1.04 -16.51
CA LYS A 496 -18.11 -1.42 -17.32
C LYS A 496 -18.58 -1.89 -18.69
N VAL A 497 -18.01 -1.33 -19.75
CA VAL A 497 -18.34 -1.71 -21.13
C VAL A 497 -17.07 -1.72 -21.96
N GLY A 498 -16.88 -2.77 -22.76
CA GLY A 498 -15.70 -2.89 -23.61
C GLY A 498 -15.95 -3.66 -24.89
N LEU A 499 -15.03 -3.48 -25.82
CA LEU A 499 -14.95 -4.25 -27.06
C LEU A 499 -13.55 -4.83 -27.19
N GLN A 500 -13.48 -6.09 -27.54
CA GLN A 500 -12.24 -6.80 -27.86
C GLN A 500 -12.31 -7.28 -29.31
N TYR A 501 -11.22 -7.12 -30.04
CA TYR A 501 -11.12 -7.58 -31.41
C TYR A 501 -9.79 -8.29 -31.68
N ASP A 502 -9.86 -9.56 -32.07
CA ASP A 502 -8.70 -10.36 -32.42
C ASP A 502 -8.31 -10.05 -33.88
N LEU A 503 -7.26 -9.23 -34.04
CA LEU A 503 -6.70 -8.88 -35.35
C LEU A 503 -6.14 -10.11 -36.06
N THR A 504 -5.44 -10.95 -35.30
CA THR A 504 -4.93 -12.27 -35.68
C THR A 504 -5.09 -13.23 -34.51
N ASP A 505 -4.72 -14.50 -34.67
CA ASP A 505 -4.72 -15.46 -33.58
C ASP A 505 -3.74 -15.11 -32.45
N ASN A 506 -2.73 -14.23 -32.73
CA ASN A 506 -1.68 -13.83 -31.80
C ASN A 506 -1.68 -12.32 -31.50
N MET A 507 -2.76 -11.60 -31.88
CA MET A 507 -2.83 -10.15 -31.65
C MET A 507 -4.25 -9.72 -31.39
N MET A 508 -4.48 -9.14 -30.23
CA MET A 508 -5.74 -8.59 -29.75
C MET A 508 -5.63 -7.08 -29.52
N VAL A 509 -6.63 -6.33 -29.94
CA VAL A 509 -6.86 -4.93 -29.55
C VAL A 509 -8.16 -4.84 -28.76
N TRP A 510 -8.19 -3.93 -27.80
CA TRP A 510 -9.37 -3.75 -26.97
C TRP A 510 -9.56 -2.29 -26.59
N GLY A 511 -10.80 -1.93 -26.30
CA GLY A 511 -11.16 -0.63 -25.71
C GLY A 511 -12.19 -0.85 -24.62
N VAL A 512 -11.99 -0.26 -23.45
CA VAL A 512 -12.86 -0.41 -22.27
C VAL A 512 -13.13 0.96 -21.66
N TYR A 513 -14.39 1.19 -21.31
CA TYR A 513 -14.84 2.19 -20.35
C TYR A 513 -15.18 1.48 -19.04
N SER A 514 -14.66 1.97 -17.93
CA SER A 514 -14.93 1.45 -16.59
C SER A 514 -14.98 2.57 -15.57
N GLU A 515 -15.79 2.38 -14.52
CA GLU A 515 -15.82 3.26 -13.37
C GLU A 515 -15.33 2.56 -12.12
N GLY A 516 -14.60 3.32 -11.30
CA GLY A 516 -14.20 2.95 -9.94
C GLY A 516 -14.71 3.97 -8.94
N TYR A 517 -15.01 3.53 -7.71
CA TYR A 517 -15.51 4.40 -6.68
C TYR A 517 -14.79 4.21 -5.36
N ARG A 518 -14.75 5.29 -4.60
CA ARG A 518 -14.38 5.33 -3.19
C ARG A 518 -15.59 5.86 -2.42
N VAL A 519 -15.94 5.23 -1.32
CA VAL A 519 -17.18 5.54 -0.59
C VAL A 519 -17.11 6.90 0.11
N GLY A 520 -18.25 7.53 0.25
CA GLY A 520 -18.44 8.74 1.03
C GLY A 520 -18.40 8.49 2.53
N GLY A 521 -18.46 9.57 3.30
CA GLY A 521 -18.42 9.50 4.77
C GLY A 521 -18.90 10.77 5.44
N THR A 522 -18.54 10.91 6.71
CA THR A 522 -18.91 12.07 7.51
C THR A 522 -17.72 12.63 8.27
N ASN A 523 -17.66 13.95 8.35
CA ASN A 523 -16.59 14.68 9.00
C ASN A 523 -16.81 14.83 10.50
N ARG A 524 -15.72 15.12 11.18
CA ARG A 524 -15.70 15.58 12.56
C ARG A 524 -16.52 16.88 12.66
N GLY A 525 -17.57 16.90 13.43
CA GLY A 525 -18.39 18.10 13.57
C GLY A 525 -17.91 18.98 14.70
N ARG A 526 -17.24 20.08 14.40
CA ARG A 526 -16.93 21.10 15.40
C ARG A 526 -17.39 22.46 14.93
N GLY A 527 -17.95 23.23 15.86
CA GLY A 527 -18.37 24.62 15.59
C GLY A 527 -19.45 24.70 14.49
N ILE A 528 -19.35 25.70 13.65
CA ILE A 528 -20.19 25.87 12.44
C ILE A 528 -19.26 25.69 11.25
N PRO A 529 -19.15 24.46 10.67
CA PRO A 529 -18.27 24.21 9.55
C PRO A 529 -18.72 24.97 8.30
N THR A 530 -17.76 25.40 7.51
CA THR A 530 -18.00 26.00 6.19
C THR A 530 -18.25 24.92 5.16
N LEU A 531 -17.51 23.80 5.26
CA LEU A 531 -17.63 22.64 4.41
C LEU A 531 -18.75 21.72 4.87
N PRO A 532 -19.37 20.94 3.98
CA PRO A 532 -20.37 19.95 4.33
C PRO A 532 -19.89 18.98 5.40
N VAL A 533 -20.79 18.58 6.29
CA VAL A 533 -20.50 17.59 7.32
C VAL A 533 -20.28 16.22 6.68
N ASN A 534 -21.10 15.87 5.70
CA ASN A 534 -20.96 14.63 4.93
C ASN A 534 -20.30 14.94 3.59
N TYR A 535 -19.49 14.00 3.13
CA TYR A 535 -18.92 13.99 1.80
C TYR A 535 -19.42 12.74 1.05
N GLU A 536 -19.54 12.87 -0.26
CA GLU A 536 -20.10 11.85 -1.13
C GLU A 536 -19.00 10.95 -1.71
N SER A 537 -19.34 9.82 -2.33
CA SER A 537 -18.44 9.01 -3.15
C SER A 537 -17.73 9.88 -4.17
N ASP A 538 -16.47 9.60 -4.42
CA ASP A 538 -15.78 10.07 -5.60
C ASP A 538 -15.62 8.94 -6.64
N ILE A 539 -15.60 9.29 -7.91
CA ILE A 539 -15.67 8.33 -9.01
C ILE A 539 -14.54 8.58 -9.99
N ILE A 540 -13.84 7.53 -10.40
CA ILE A 540 -12.93 7.56 -11.53
C ILE A 540 -13.64 6.99 -12.75
N GLU A 541 -13.80 7.81 -13.78
CA GLU A 541 -14.17 7.42 -15.14
C GLU A 541 -12.89 7.11 -15.90
N ASN A 542 -12.75 5.91 -16.44
CA ASN A 542 -11.55 5.46 -17.13
C ASN A 542 -11.88 4.97 -18.54
N MET A 543 -11.12 5.46 -19.52
CA MET A 543 -11.15 4.97 -20.90
C MET A 543 -9.78 4.39 -21.26
N GLU A 544 -9.77 3.14 -21.67
CA GLU A 544 -8.54 2.44 -22.06
C GLU A 544 -8.60 1.96 -23.51
N LEU A 545 -7.46 2.03 -24.17
CA LEU A 545 -7.21 1.40 -25.47
C LEU A 545 -5.93 0.58 -25.38
N GLY A 546 -6.02 -0.73 -25.61
CA GLY A 546 -4.89 -1.62 -25.44
C GLY A 546 -4.62 -2.54 -26.61
N LEU A 547 -3.41 -3.07 -26.61
CA LEU A 547 -2.89 -4.07 -27.52
C LEU A 547 -2.21 -5.16 -26.70
N LYS A 548 -2.54 -6.42 -26.97
CA LYS A 548 -1.78 -7.59 -26.54
C LYS A 548 -1.36 -8.40 -27.74
N SER A 549 -0.09 -8.80 -27.80
CA SER A 549 0.42 -9.52 -28.97
C SER A 549 1.60 -10.44 -28.62
N THR A 550 1.64 -11.57 -29.30
CA THR A 550 2.79 -12.51 -29.29
C THR A 550 3.36 -12.64 -30.69
N TRP A 551 4.66 -12.79 -30.78
CA TRP A 551 5.44 -12.79 -32.01
C TRP A 551 6.49 -13.90 -31.98
N MET A 552 7.01 -14.27 -33.18
CA MET A 552 8.15 -15.18 -33.35
C MET A 552 7.91 -16.55 -32.68
N ASP A 553 6.79 -17.19 -32.98
CA ASP A 553 6.40 -18.48 -32.40
C ASP A 553 6.37 -18.42 -30.85
N ASP A 554 5.67 -17.41 -30.31
CA ASP A 554 5.43 -17.15 -28.88
C ASP A 554 6.70 -16.90 -28.04
N THR A 555 7.80 -16.47 -28.66
CA THR A 555 9.05 -16.11 -27.96
C THR A 555 9.10 -14.64 -27.55
N VAL A 556 8.25 -13.76 -28.12
CA VAL A 556 8.20 -12.33 -27.79
C VAL A 556 6.77 -11.92 -27.54
N GLN A 557 6.51 -11.35 -26.38
CA GLN A 557 5.23 -10.78 -26.00
C GLN A 557 5.37 -9.26 -25.86
N VAL A 558 4.41 -8.52 -26.45
CA VAL A 558 4.35 -7.06 -26.36
C VAL A 558 2.93 -6.64 -26.00
N ASN A 559 2.79 -5.98 -24.86
CA ASN A 559 1.52 -5.40 -24.42
C ASN A 559 1.70 -3.89 -24.28
N ALA A 560 0.68 -3.14 -24.68
CA ALA A 560 0.66 -1.69 -24.54
C ALA A 560 -0.76 -1.21 -24.26
N THR A 561 -0.90 -0.28 -23.34
CA THR A 561 -2.18 0.32 -22.96
C THR A 561 -2.02 1.84 -22.90
N PHE A 562 -2.93 2.54 -23.54
CA PHE A 562 -3.12 3.98 -23.36
C PHE A 562 -4.39 4.17 -22.51
N TYR A 563 -4.34 5.08 -21.54
CA TYR A 563 -5.45 5.37 -20.64
C TYR A 563 -5.69 6.87 -20.48
N ASP A 564 -6.96 7.21 -20.28
CA ASP A 564 -7.46 8.55 -19.97
C ASP A 564 -8.46 8.41 -18.80
N MET A 565 -8.09 8.95 -17.65
CA MET A 565 -8.83 8.83 -16.40
C MET A 565 -9.27 10.21 -15.94
N VAL A 566 -10.54 10.33 -15.58
CA VAL A 566 -11.10 11.53 -14.97
C VAL A 566 -11.66 11.19 -13.62
N TRP A 567 -11.06 11.77 -12.57
CA TRP A 567 -11.50 11.60 -11.19
C TRP A 567 -12.48 12.72 -10.83
N LYS A 568 -13.73 12.37 -10.66
CA LYS A 568 -14.83 13.28 -10.37
C LYS A 568 -15.05 13.44 -8.89
N ASP A 569 -15.36 14.69 -8.48
CA ASP A 569 -15.72 15.02 -7.09
C ASP A 569 -14.71 14.47 -6.08
N MET A 570 -13.41 14.60 -6.41
CA MET A 570 -12.30 14.04 -5.63
C MET A 570 -12.39 14.40 -4.16
N GLN A 571 -12.35 13.41 -3.29
CA GLN A 571 -12.28 13.58 -1.84
C GLN A 571 -10.88 14.08 -1.47
N LEU A 572 -10.79 15.28 -0.95
CA LEU A 572 -9.55 15.89 -0.49
C LEU A 572 -9.62 16.17 1.00
N GLU A 573 -8.54 15.87 1.71
CA GLU A 573 -8.35 16.31 3.08
C GLU A 573 -7.88 17.77 3.07
N VAL A 574 -8.65 18.66 3.68
CA VAL A 574 -8.37 20.10 3.69
C VAL A 574 -8.67 20.70 5.06
N THR A 575 -8.06 21.83 5.36
CA THR A 575 -8.41 22.61 6.56
C THR A 575 -9.69 23.39 6.32
N ASP A 576 -10.73 23.21 7.17
CA ASP A 576 -11.95 24.00 7.06
C ASP A 576 -11.68 25.47 7.39
N PRO A 577 -11.95 26.41 6.46
CA PRO A 577 -11.68 27.83 6.64
C PRO A 577 -12.35 28.49 7.85
N SER A 578 -13.40 27.86 8.41
CA SER A 578 -14.10 28.37 9.59
C SER A 578 -13.25 28.38 10.86
N PHE A 579 -12.17 27.60 10.87
CA PHE A 579 -11.29 27.43 12.02
C PHE A 579 -10.03 28.31 11.97
N ALA A 580 -9.89 29.15 10.97
CA ALA A 580 -8.69 29.96 10.70
C ALA A 580 -8.24 30.90 11.82
N ILE A 581 -9.04 31.11 12.85
CA ILE A 581 -8.66 31.96 13.99
C ILE A 581 -8.74 31.16 15.29
N GLY A 582 -7.62 30.61 15.72
CA GLY A 582 -7.44 29.97 17.04
C GLY A 582 -7.75 28.49 17.15
N GLN A 583 -8.13 27.82 16.06
CA GLN A 583 -8.20 26.36 15.95
C GLN A 583 -7.82 25.89 14.54
N PRO A 584 -6.56 26.05 14.14
CA PRO A 584 -6.11 25.84 12.75
C PRO A 584 -6.10 24.38 12.26
N TRP A 585 -6.45 23.42 13.08
CA TRP A 585 -6.13 22.00 12.82
C TRP A 585 -7.37 21.11 12.77
N GLN A 586 -8.33 21.46 11.96
CA GLN A 586 -9.38 20.50 11.64
C GLN A 586 -9.32 20.16 10.17
N ALA A 587 -8.52 19.17 9.89
CA ALA A 587 -8.63 18.46 8.64
C ALA A 587 -10.05 17.89 8.52
N VAL A 588 -10.66 18.14 7.40
CA VAL A 588 -11.96 17.61 6.98
C VAL A 588 -11.84 17.11 5.56
N VAL A 589 -12.65 16.13 5.23
CA VAL A 589 -12.75 15.63 3.86
C VAL A 589 -13.86 16.36 3.14
N ALA A 590 -13.61 16.80 1.92
CA ALA A 590 -14.64 17.39 1.06
C ALA A 590 -14.42 17.01 -0.40
N ASN A 591 -15.51 16.94 -1.15
CA ASN A 591 -15.47 16.74 -2.60
C ASN A 591 -15.13 18.07 -3.28
N LEU A 592 -13.86 18.30 -3.59
CA LEU A 592 -13.32 19.61 -3.96
C LEU A 592 -12.55 19.64 -5.27
N GLY A 593 -13.01 19.01 -6.27
CA GLY A 593 -12.39 19.15 -7.58
C GLY A 593 -12.41 17.91 -8.43
N ASP A 594 -11.95 18.08 -9.65
CA ASP A 594 -11.80 16.99 -10.61
C ASP A 594 -10.33 16.85 -10.98
N ALA A 595 -9.81 15.62 -10.96
CA ALA A 595 -8.48 15.34 -11.44
C ALA A 595 -8.50 14.65 -12.80
N THR A 596 -7.43 14.84 -13.57
CA THR A 596 -7.24 14.18 -14.86
C THR A 596 -5.88 13.51 -14.88
N VAL A 597 -5.85 12.25 -15.32
CA VAL A 597 -4.61 11.51 -15.53
C VAL A 597 -4.64 10.83 -16.89
N THR A 598 -3.65 11.14 -17.72
CA THR A 598 -3.46 10.47 -19.01
C THR A 598 -2.08 9.86 -19.12
N GLY A 599 -2.00 8.66 -19.66
CA GLY A 599 -0.71 7.98 -19.75
C GLY A 599 -0.72 6.71 -20.60
N MET A 600 0.40 6.02 -20.55
CA MET A 600 0.56 4.72 -21.21
C MET A 600 1.44 3.77 -20.40
N ASP A 601 1.10 2.49 -20.48
CA ASP A 601 1.89 1.37 -19.98
C ASP A 601 2.35 0.50 -21.14
N ILE A 602 3.60 0.04 -21.09
CA ILE A 602 4.18 -0.89 -22.07
C ILE A 602 4.90 -1.99 -21.32
N SER A 603 4.67 -3.24 -21.68
CA SER A 603 5.47 -4.38 -21.22
C SER A 603 5.94 -5.23 -22.39
N ILE A 604 7.19 -5.69 -22.33
CA ILE A 604 7.80 -6.56 -23.30
C ILE A 604 8.50 -7.68 -22.55
N THR A 605 8.19 -8.93 -22.91
CA THR A 605 8.90 -10.10 -22.42
C THR A 605 9.40 -10.90 -23.61
N ALA A 606 10.64 -11.35 -23.59
CA ALA A 606 11.24 -12.09 -24.70
C ALA A 606 12.16 -13.22 -24.22
N VAL A 607 11.99 -14.39 -24.80
CA VAL A 607 12.94 -15.49 -24.77
C VAL A 607 13.85 -15.37 -25.99
N LEU A 608 15.09 -14.91 -25.78
CA LEU A 608 16.03 -14.64 -26.86
C LEU A 608 16.65 -15.94 -27.45
N ASN A 609 16.81 -16.92 -26.61
CA ASN A 609 17.20 -18.28 -26.94
C ASN A 609 16.96 -19.19 -25.69
N GLU A 610 17.30 -20.48 -25.80
CA GLU A 610 17.13 -21.48 -24.75
C GLU A 610 17.79 -21.15 -23.38
N ASN A 611 18.71 -20.17 -23.38
CA ASN A 611 19.46 -19.77 -22.19
C ASN A 611 19.22 -18.33 -21.76
N MET A 612 18.53 -17.52 -22.55
CA MET A 612 18.41 -16.08 -22.29
C MET A 612 16.97 -15.59 -22.41
N GLN A 613 16.54 -14.91 -21.38
CA GLN A 613 15.27 -14.15 -21.39
C GLN A 613 15.49 -12.71 -20.94
N MET A 614 14.58 -11.83 -21.34
CA MET A 614 14.56 -10.44 -20.93
C MET A 614 13.15 -9.95 -20.73
N GLY A 615 13.00 -8.96 -19.86
CA GLY A 615 11.76 -8.20 -19.70
C GLY A 615 12.04 -6.71 -19.65
N PHE A 616 11.07 -5.95 -20.07
CA PHE A 616 11.05 -4.48 -20.03
C PHE A 616 9.66 -4.00 -19.69
N SER A 617 9.55 -3.05 -18.79
CA SER A 617 8.32 -2.39 -18.38
C SER A 617 8.52 -0.89 -18.39
N LEU A 618 7.54 -0.13 -18.85
CA LEU A 618 7.57 1.34 -18.91
C LEU A 618 6.19 1.88 -18.62
N THR A 619 6.14 2.84 -17.71
CA THR A 619 4.99 3.74 -17.53
C THR A 619 5.40 5.15 -17.88
N ARG A 620 4.57 5.83 -18.67
CA ARG A 620 4.70 7.25 -18.95
C ARG A 620 3.37 7.95 -18.73
N ILE A 621 3.32 8.85 -17.76
CA ILE A 621 2.20 9.73 -17.49
C ILE A 621 2.46 11.03 -18.22
N PHE A 622 1.48 11.48 -19.02
CA PHE A 622 1.59 12.69 -19.83
C PHE A 622 1.03 13.91 -19.09
N ASP A 623 -0.08 13.72 -18.39
CA ASP A 623 -0.75 14.71 -17.57
C ASP A 623 -1.32 14.05 -16.31
N ALA A 624 -1.14 14.67 -15.16
CA ALA A 624 -1.76 14.27 -13.90
C ALA A 624 -1.90 15.48 -12.98
N TYR A 625 -3.10 16.04 -12.93
CA TYR A 625 -3.36 17.24 -12.15
C TYR A 625 -4.80 17.27 -11.64
N VAL A 626 -5.01 18.00 -10.54
CA VAL A 626 -6.33 18.33 -9.99
C VAL A 626 -6.65 19.80 -10.22
N ASN A 627 -7.90 20.08 -10.56
CA ASN A 627 -8.47 21.43 -10.58
C ASN A 627 -9.34 21.60 -9.34
N THR A 628 -8.97 22.51 -8.47
CA THR A 628 -9.70 22.82 -7.23
C THR A 628 -10.23 24.26 -7.25
N PRO A 629 -11.30 24.59 -6.53
CA PRO A 629 -11.72 25.97 -6.36
C PRO A 629 -10.74 26.73 -5.44
N GLU A 630 -10.36 27.95 -5.81
CA GLU A 630 -9.55 28.83 -4.94
C GLU A 630 -10.28 29.18 -3.64
N SER A 631 -11.61 29.23 -3.69
CA SER A 631 -12.46 29.60 -2.55
C SER A 631 -13.85 29.01 -2.68
N ILE A 632 -14.50 28.86 -1.54
CA ILE A 632 -15.90 28.41 -1.43
C ILE A 632 -16.80 29.54 -0.91
N PRO A 633 -18.11 29.54 -1.23
CA PRO A 633 -19.04 30.50 -0.65
C PRO A 633 -19.09 30.39 0.88
N ASP A 634 -18.94 31.51 1.58
CA ASP A 634 -19.08 31.59 3.03
C ASP A 634 -19.59 32.94 3.47
N ASP A 635 -20.82 32.97 3.96
CA ASP A 635 -21.51 34.19 4.39
C ASP A 635 -20.88 34.86 5.64
N ARG A 636 -19.93 34.19 6.30
CA ARG A 636 -19.22 34.73 7.48
C ARG A 636 -18.10 35.68 7.09
N PHE A 637 -17.65 35.68 5.84
CA PHE A 637 -16.58 36.54 5.34
C PHE A 637 -17.14 37.72 4.52
N ASP A 638 -16.48 38.86 4.62
CA ASP A 638 -16.79 40.02 3.81
C ASP A 638 -16.50 39.69 2.33
N GLY A 639 -17.54 39.65 1.53
CA GLY A 639 -17.49 39.18 0.14
C GLY A 639 -18.04 37.78 -0.06
N GLY A 640 -18.44 37.05 1.00
CA GLY A 640 -19.12 35.76 0.92
C GLY A 640 -18.25 34.61 0.38
N GLN A 641 -16.91 34.70 0.57
CA GLN A 641 -15.95 33.72 0.06
C GLN A 641 -14.92 33.39 1.16
N ALA A 642 -14.62 32.10 1.32
CA ALA A 642 -13.54 31.62 2.17
C ALA A 642 -12.46 30.94 1.28
N SER A 643 -11.20 31.31 1.46
CA SER A 643 -10.09 30.64 0.77
C SER A 643 -9.88 29.26 1.38
N LEU A 644 -9.64 28.26 0.52
CA LEU A 644 -9.27 26.91 0.93
C LEU A 644 -7.75 26.74 1.11
N GLY A 645 -6.95 27.74 0.66
CA GLY A 645 -5.51 27.61 0.63
C GLY A 645 -4.97 26.68 -0.47
N LEU A 646 -5.83 26.11 -1.29
CA LEU A 646 -5.44 25.20 -2.38
C LEU A 646 -5.00 25.96 -3.62
N ASP A 647 -4.03 25.42 -4.34
CA ASP A 647 -3.70 25.88 -5.67
C ASP A 647 -4.80 25.47 -6.66
N PRO A 648 -5.31 26.41 -7.52
CA PRO A 648 -6.40 26.12 -8.44
C PRO A 648 -6.11 25.01 -9.44
N LYS A 649 -4.82 24.77 -9.71
CA LYS A 649 -4.34 23.63 -10.47
C LYS A 649 -3.05 23.13 -9.83
N SER A 650 -3.09 21.92 -9.28
CA SER A 650 -1.95 21.27 -8.66
C SER A 650 -1.67 19.94 -9.36
N ASP A 651 -0.39 19.63 -9.51
CA ASP A 651 0.01 18.30 -9.97
C ASP A 651 -0.26 17.27 -8.86
N LEU A 652 -0.71 16.08 -9.23
CA LEU A 652 -0.97 14.99 -8.29
C LEU A 652 0.35 14.46 -7.71
N PRO A 653 0.39 14.06 -6.43
CA PRO A 653 1.60 13.63 -5.75
C PRO A 653 1.84 12.12 -5.79
N MET A 654 2.98 11.68 -5.22
CA MET A 654 3.34 10.29 -4.87
C MET A 654 3.50 9.36 -6.08
N PHE A 655 3.84 9.88 -7.24
CA PHE A 655 4.20 9.10 -8.43
C PHE A 655 5.18 9.85 -9.31
N ALA A 656 5.91 9.13 -10.14
CA ALA A 656 6.79 9.70 -11.15
C ALA A 656 6.11 9.73 -12.52
N ASP A 657 6.33 10.78 -13.28
CA ASP A 657 5.87 10.86 -14.68
C ASP A 657 6.40 9.74 -15.56
N THR A 658 7.58 9.22 -15.23
CA THR A 658 8.25 8.13 -15.97
C THR A 658 8.85 7.16 -15.00
N SER A 659 8.44 5.92 -15.09
CA SER A 659 9.10 4.79 -14.44
C SER A 659 9.35 3.67 -15.45
N TYR A 660 10.46 3.00 -15.33
CA TYR A 660 10.74 1.80 -16.13
C TYR A 660 11.59 0.80 -15.37
N SER A 661 11.44 -0.46 -15.76
CA SER A 661 12.32 -1.53 -15.32
C SER A 661 12.72 -2.40 -16.50
N PHE A 662 13.89 -3.03 -16.40
CA PHE A 662 14.28 -4.09 -17.29
C PHE A 662 15.07 -5.15 -16.55
N TYR A 663 15.02 -6.37 -17.07
CA TYR A 663 15.94 -7.42 -16.65
C TYR A 663 16.46 -8.20 -17.85
N ILE A 664 17.62 -8.80 -17.66
CA ILE A 664 18.17 -9.84 -18.51
C ILE A 664 18.63 -10.98 -17.61
N GLU A 665 18.23 -12.19 -17.96
CA GLU A 665 18.59 -13.41 -17.26
C GLU A 665 19.24 -14.39 -18.21
N TYR A 666 20.33 -14.99 -17.76
CA TYR A 666 21.01 -16.09 -18.43
C TYR A 666 20.96 -17.31 -17.54
N SER A 667 20.51 -18.46 -18.05
CA SER A 667 20.53 -19.76 -17.36
C SER A 667 21.19 -20.83 -18.20
N ASP A 668 21.92 -21.75 -17.56
CA ASP A 668 22.58 -22.88 -18.24
C ASP A 668 22.86 -24.02 -17.25
N GLN A 669 22.99 -25.22 -17.79
CA GLN A 669 23.38 -26.39 -17.03
C GLN A 669 24.90 -26.34 -16.69
N LEU A 670 25.20 -26.27 -15.38
CA LEU A 670 26.57 -26.16 -14.88
C LEU A 670 27.20 -27.54 -14.61
N SER A 671 27.64 -28.23 -15.65
CA SER A 671 28.19 -29.58 -15.56
C SER A 671 29.37 -29.71 -14.60
N PHE A 672 30.15 -28.60 -14.40
CA PHE A 672 31.31 -28.56 -13.51
C PHE A 672 30.92 -28.48 -12.01
N LEU A 673 29.66 -28.14 -11.68
CA LEU A 673 29.11 -28.12 -10.33
C LEU A 673 28.19 -29.31 -10.03
N GLY A 674 28.17 -30.34 -10.86
CA GLY A 674 27.35 -31.52 -10.66
C GLY A 674 26.12 -31.62 -11.55
N GLY A 675 25.95 -30.69 -12.50
CA GLY A 675 24.91 -30.76 -13.54
C GLY A 675 23.58 -30.09 -13.17
N GLY A 676 23.55 -29.29 -12.10
CA GLY A 676 22.39 -28.42 -11.79
C GLY A 676 22.34 -27.21 -12.73
N GLU A 677 21.23 -26.50 -12.70
CA GLU A 677 21.01 -25.28 -13.46
C GLU A 677 21.52 -24.06 -12.69
N GLY A 678 22.37 -23.25 -13.31
CA GLY A 678 22.80 -21.96 -12.79
C GLY A 678 22.15 -20.83 -13.56
N TYR A 679 21.78 -19.75 -12.86
CA TYR A 679 21.29 -18.54 -13.51
C TYR A 679 21.98 -17.28 -12.98
N ALA A 680 22.03 -16.25 -13.83
CA ALA A 680 22.46 -14.91 -13.45
C ALA A 680 21.47 -13.91 -14.06
N ARG A 681 20.89 -13.07 -13.19
CA ARG A 681 19.94 -12.03 -13.54
C ARG A 681 20.49 -10.67 -13.17
N LEU A 682 20.55 -9.78 -14.15
CA LEU A 682 20.77 -8.35 -13.94
C LEU A 682 19.43 -7.66 -14.11
N GLN A 683 19.01 -6.93 -13.09
CA GLN A 683 17.78 -6.14 -13.15
C GLN A 683 18.06 -4.67 -12.81
N HIS A 684 17.28 -3.79 -13.41
CA HIS A 684 17.43 -2.35 -13.25
C HIS A 684 16.06 -1.69 -13.24
N SER A 685 15.84 -0.76 -12.32
CA SER A 685 14.67 0.10 -12.27
C SER A 685 15.06 1.56 -12.20
N PHE A 686 14.23 2.40 -12.76
CA PHE A 686 14.28 3.85 -12.71
C PHE A 686 12.94 4.39 -12.27
N GLU A 687 12.96 5.26 -11.29
CA GLU A 687 11.84 6.07 -10.87
C GLU A 687 12.19 7.54 -11.08
N GLY A 688 11.37 8.26 -11.81
CA GLY A 688 11.54 9.69 -12.06
C GLY A 688 11.19 10.52 -10.82
N THR A 689 11.34 11.82 -10.94
CA THR A 689 10.96 12.78 -9.89
C THR A 689 9.46 12.68 -9.61
N SER A 690 9.11 12.66 -8.34
CA SER A 690 7.72 12.71 -7.85
C SER A 690 7.54 13.88 -6.88
N LEU A 691 6.29 14.22 -6.59
CA LEU A 691 5.94 15.21 -5.58
C LEU A 691 5.48 14.49 -4.30
N ASN A 692 5.73 15.10 -3.15
CA ASN A 692 5.39 14.49 -1.88
C ASN A 692 3.90 14.66 -1.50
N GLN A 693 3.29 15.80 -1.81
CA GLN A 693 1.91 16.15 -1.45
C GLN A 693 1.27 17.04 -2.50
N LEU A 694 -0.02 17.30 -2.39
CA LEU A 694 -0.71 18.31 -3.20
C LEU A 694 -0.19 19.71 -2.88
N GLY A 695 -0.16 20.59 -3.88
CA GLY A 695 0.10 22.00 -3.66
C GLY A 695 -1.11 22.65 -3.00
N ASP A 696 -0.98 23.01 -1.73
CA ASP A 696 -2.06 23.54 -0.89
C ASP A 696 -1.91 25.01 -0.52
N GLY A 697 -0.87 25.67 -1.04
CA GLY A 697 -0.60 27.08 -0.72
C GLY A 697 -0.20 27.34 0.74
N ASP A 698 0.04 26.31 1.52
CA ASP A 698 0.49 26.34 2.92
C ASP A 698 2.00 26.70 3.01
N PRO A 699 2.48 27.15 4.19
CA PRO A 699 3.88 27.43 4.40
C PRO A 699 4.84 26.24 4.15
N ALA A 700 4.36 25.01 4.12
CA ALA A 700 5.14 23.87 3.66
C ALA A 700 4.95 23.68 2.14
N PRO A 701 5.87 24.15 1.30
CA PRO A 701 5.73 24.01 -0.14
C PRO A 701 5.80 22.55 -0.55
N GLN A 702 5.01 22.18 -1.56
CA GLN A 702 5.17 20.93 -2.27
C GLN A 702 6.65 20.70 -2.60
N GLN A 703 7.19 19.53 -2.24
CA GLN A 703 8.59 19.19 -2.43
C GLN A 703 8.75 18.06 -3.45
N GLU A 704 9.88 18.11 -4.17
CA GLU A 704 10.23 17.03 -5.09
C GLU A 704 11.03 15.95 -4.35
N ASN A 705 10.60 14.69 -4.50
CA ASN A 705 11.44 13.51 -4.30
C ASN A 705 12.29 13.36 -5.56
N GLY A 706 13.60 13.30 -5.46
CA GLY A 706 14.49 13.19 -6.61
C GLY A 706 14.31 11.88 -7.40
N ASP A 707 14.79 11.86 -8.65
CA ASP A 707 14.86 10.61 -9.41
C ASP A 707 15.92 9.66 -8.85
N TYR A 708 15.68 8.34 -8.96
CA TYR A 708 16.67 7.33 -8.55
C TYR A 708 16.70 6.10 -9.46
N ARG A 709 17.79 5.36 -9.37
CA ARG A 709 18.05 4.17 -10.17
C ARG A 709 18.59 3.06 -9.30
N LEU A 710 17.95 1.91 -9.37
CA LEU A 710 18.42 0.71 -8.67
C LEU A 710 18.87 -0.32 -9.66
N THR A 711 20.01 -0.93 -9.37
CA THR A 711 20.56 -2.03 -10.17
C THR A 711 20.92 -3.16 -9.24
N ASP A 712 20.44 -4.37 -9.56
CA ASP A 712 20.67 -5.55 -8.75
C ASP A 712 21.26 -6.67 -9.62
N LEU A 713 22.13 -7.48 -9.02
CA LEU A 713 22.69 -8.69 -9.61
C LEU A 713 22.33 -9.89 -8.73
N ILE A 714 21.62 -10.83 -9.31
CA ILE A 714 21.18 -12.05 -8.64
C ILE A 714 21.80 -13.26 -9.34
N MET A 715 22.36 -14.18 -8.59
CA MET A 715 22.91 -15.42 -9.09
C MET A 715 22.35 -16.59 -8.29
N GLY A 716 21.86 -17.59 -8.98
CA GLY A 716 21.32 -18.78 -8.33
C GLY A 716 21.84 -20.08 -8.92
N TYR A 717 21.71 -21.15 -8.16
CA TYR A 717 22.06 -22.49 -8.56
C TYR A 717 21.00 -23.48 -8.03
N ASP A 718 20.35 -24.17 -8.96
CA ASP A 718 19.32 -25.19 -8.69
C ASP A 718 19.88 -26.58 -8.93
N MET A 719 19.90 -27.40 -7.89
CA MET A 719 20.32 -28.81 -7.92
C MET A 719 19.13 -29.79 -7.84
N GLY A 720 17.92 -29.31 -8.08
CA GLY A 720 16.68 -30.07 -7.90
C GLY A 720 16.19 -30.01 -6.45
N ASP A 721 16.76 -30.82 -5.57
CA ASP A 721 16.40 -30.82 -4.14
C ASP A 721 16.93 -29.59 -3.37
N TRP A 722 17.91 -28.86 -3.90
CA TRP A 722 18.54 -27.71 -3.26
C TRP A 722 18.61 -26.52 -4.22
N LYS A 723 18.22 -25.37 -3.73
CA LYS A 723 18.47 -24.10 -4.41
C LYS A 723 19.35 -23.23 -3.52
N ALA A 724 20.33 -22.54 -4.13
CA ALA A 724 21.15 -21.54 -3.47
C ALA A 724 21.11 -20.25 -4.29
N GLN A 725 21.03 -19.10 -3.64
CA GLN A 725 20.98 -17.79 -4.28
C GLN A 725 21.89 -16.80 -3.58
N LEU A 726 22.55 -15.97 -4.35
CA LEU A 726 23.29 -14.79 -3.89
C LEU A 726 22.77 -13.59 -4.64
N SER A 727 22.37 -12.54 -3.93
CA SER A 727 22.00 -11.26 -4.52
C SER A 727 22.82 -10.11 -3.98
N LEU A 728 23.09 -9.16 -4.86
CA LEU A 728 23.71 -7.88 -4.58
C LEU A 728 22.71 -6.82 -5.07
N ASN A 729 21.98 -6.22 -4.15
CA ASN A 729 20.96 -5.24 -4.46
C ASN A 729 21.48 -3.82 -4.28
N ASN A 730 20.92 -2.87 -5.04
CA ASN A 730 21.33 -1.48 -5.05
C ASN A 730 22.86 -1.32 -5.20
N ILE A 731 23.42 -1.86 -6.29
CA ILE A 731 24.88 -1.91 -6.54
C ILE A 731 25.53 -0.52 -6.46
N SER A 732 24.82 0.51 -6.90
CA SER A 732 25.28 1.91 -6.88
C SER A 732 25.29 2.52 -5.49
N ASP A 733 24.63 1.90 -4.50
CA ASP A 733 24.43 2.45 -3.16
C ASP A 733 23.65 3.77 -3.18
N GLU A 734 22.60 3.80 -3.99
CA GLU A 734 21.71 4.95 -4.18
C GLU A 734 20.92 5.24 -2.91
N ARG A 735 20.72 6.54 -2.60
CA ARG A 735 19.83 7.05 -1.55
C ARG A 735 18.56 7.57 -2.20
N GLY A 736 17.87 6.72 -2.96
CA GLY A 736 16.63 7.10 -3.64
C GLY A 736 15.56 7.49 -2.62
N VAL A 737 15.12 8.74 -2.66
CA VAL A 737 14.04 9.24 -1.79
C VAL A 737 12.72 8.77 -2.36
N THR A 738 12.02 7.91 -1.62
CA THR A 738 10.70 7.38 -2.00
C THR A 738 9.57 8.28 -1.53
N TYR A 739 9.77 8.94 -0.40
CA TYR A 739 8.83 9.91 0.15
C TYR A 739 9.57 10.89 1.06
N ARG A 740 9.30 12.18 0.89
CA ARG A 740 9.75 13.22 1.79
C ARG A 740 8.55 13.69 2.61
N ASP A 741 8.58 13.42 3.89
CA ASP A 741 7.61 14.02 4.79
C ASP A 741 7.91 15.52 4.90
N SER A 742 7.00 16.32 4.41
CA SER A 742 7.00 17.76 4.54
C SER A 742 5.82 18.19 5.40
N SER A 743 5.53 17.45 6.46
CA SER A 743 4.56 17.95 7.43
C SER A 743 4.93 19.38 7.76
N ASP A 744 3.97 20.26 7.88
CA ASP A 744 4.11 21.71 8.14
C ASP A 744 5.10 22.05 9.24
N PHE A 745 5.48 21.03 10.01
CA PHE A 745 6.27 21.15 11.20
C PHE A 745 7.76 21.03 10.92
N ASP A 746 8.18 20.08 10.09
CA ASP A 746 9.58 19.71 9.91
C ASP A 746 10.37 20.72 9.07
N PRO A 747 9.93 21.14 7.89
CA PRO A 747 10.63 22.16 7.11
C PRO A 747 10.68 23.53 7.80
N PHE A 748 9.65 23.87 8.59
CA PHE A 748 9.62 25.12 9.34
C PHE A 748 10.77 25.22 10.37
N TYR A 749 11.19 24.06 10.92
CA TYR A 749 12.30 23.96 11.86
C TYR A 749 13.61 23.53 11.21
N GLY A 750 13.66 23.42 9.88
CA GLY A 750 14.84 23.01 9.13
C GLY A 750 15.18 21.53 9.26
N ARG A 751 14.19 20.73 9.59
CA ARG A 751 14.27 19.28 9.57
C ARG A 751 13.68 18.74 8.25
N ASN A 752 14.16 17.60 7.82
CA ASN A 752 13.58 16.80 6.78
C ASN A 752 13.44 15.37 7.29
N SER A 753 12.42 14.69 6.79
CA SER A 753 12.21 13.26 7.02
C SER A 753 12.14 12.60 5.65
N ASP A 754 13.29 12.10 5.17
CA ASP A 754 13.41 11.48 3.85
C ASP A 754 13.37 9.97 4.01
N ASN A 755 12.27 9.35 3.59
CA ASN A 755 12.18 7.89 3.45
C ASN A 755 12.94 7.46 2.21
N ILE A 756 13.79 6.45 2.32
CA ILE A 756 14.68 6.02 1.24
C ILE A 756 14.58 4.54 0.93
N VAL A 757 15.00 4.22 -0.29
CA VAL A 757 15.26 2.83 -0.68
C VAL A 757 16.38 2.25 0.18
N ARG A 758 16.32 0.95 0.45
CA ARG A 758 17.35 0.26 1.23
C ARG A 758 18.74 0.46 0.60
N PRO A 759 19.79 0.85 1.37
CA PRO A 759 21.15 0.94 0.87
C PRO A 759 21.65 -0.36 0.24
N ARG A 760 22.83 -0.35 -0.41
CA ARG A 760 23.41 -1.56 -0.97
C ARG A 760 23.36 -2.69 0.06
N ASN A 761 22.83 -3.84 -0.36
CA ASN A 761 22.73 -4.99 0.51
C ASN A 761 23.11 -6.28 -0.22
N TYR A 762 23.49 -7.26 0.58
CA TYR A 762 23.93 -8.58 0.15
C TYR A 762 23.02 -9.60 0.80
N ASN A 763 22.46 -10.53 0.02
CA ASN A 763 21.63 -11.61 0.55
C ASN A 763 22.16 -12.94 0.03
N PHE A 764 22.23 -13.93 0.91
CA PHE A 764 22.57 -15.29 0.57
C PHE A 764 21.52 -16.23 1.16
N SER A 765 20.90 -17.07 0.34
CA SER A 765 19.90 -18.02 0.79
C SER A 765 20.15 -19.43 0.28
N ILE A 766 19.74 -20.42 1.05
CA ILE A 766 19.71 -21.83 0.69
C ILE A 766 18.34 -22.39 1.02
N ARG A 767 17.77 -23.14 0.08
CA ARG A 767 16.48 -23.80 0.24
C ARG A 767 16.59 -25.29 -0.08
N ARG A 768 16.00 -26.13 0.77
CA ARG A 768 15.89 -27.58 0.61
C ARG A 768 14.45 -27.96 0.30
N PHE A 769 14.25 -28.72 -0.77
CA PHE A 769 12.97 -29.33 -1.11
C PHE A 769 12.96 -30.82 -0.76
N PHE A 770 11.82 -31.38 -0.41
CA PHE A 770 11.64 -32.78 -0.07
C PHE A 770 10.22 -33.26 -0.36
#